data_8e900b4a20b311751cb31df225cf9dd2
#
_entry.id   8e900b4a20b311751cb31df225cf9dd2
#
_cell.length_a   1.000
_cell.length_b   1.000
_cell.length_c   1.000
_cell.angle_alpha   90.00
_cell.angle_beta   90.00
_cell.angle_gamma   90.00
#
_symmetry.space_group_name_H-M   'P 1'
#
loop_
_entity.id
_entity.type
_entity.pdbx_description
1 polymer ?
#
loop_
_entity_poly.entity_id
_entity_poly.type
_entity_poly.pdbx_seq_one_letter_code
_entity_poly.pdbx_strand_id
1 'polypeptide(L)'
;MKRVPLFWNVVTAVVVVWVCLAYVVPYAAMWVTGRDRPLPIPGAVFAIYLVLTLVGSAVYVTISDESIREFLRPLLAFLRGPEPGARRAGALRRGRLVVLLAAPLMAGGVVYARALPQAQSPTSLRIQHPTIPGAYERLKNPFREPGEEAVRKWMAETKATGSPEDGRRAYSEAALLEGRVMFQVNCRPCHGDAADGAGPMAWGFRLKPANFTDPGMIATVVEAYAFWRVTEGGPGLPPSGSPWDSAMPIWKQDLTDEQKWKAVMAAYDLAGVEPRKPEKLHSSLIVARAEAQAAPPPDTPENLGKGQAIYVKRCLVCHGDKGDGKGPVAPYLEPRPRDFIAASFKFRTTQSGEPPTDEDLFRIVTRGVPGTAMAGWTTLSEQDRWLVIGYIKKFSDVFTEKGTVVKPAKEVAASAEVIAKGKDVYKRAKCWECHGQEGRGDGEAAPKLKDDAGDRIRAAQLTKGWRIKGGREARDIFMRFSTGMDGTPMPSFADSLNEEDRWALAHYVKSLQTVEEPGDPVVLRATRLAGPLPGDPDDARWAKAPFLGVPLAGQVLARPRWQNHSVDAVTVRAYYNDTAIAFLLEWDDRSRDTDHQPGPEAELKEATYPLRDLTPGPGDKLRDAIRLQFPVAVPVGPERPHFFLGNAGKPVSLWHWQADLDAAGKNPVVKELADGFQKPVRLQTDSGQDVAGKGVWKDGRWKVVMTRPLVPKERDRDVTFEPGRLIPFAVHAWDGANGERGLMMALSSWAYVVLEAPVSAWAYLSSLLAVCVVGLVEAWVVRRVRRA
;
A
#
# COMPACT_ATOMS: atom_id res chain seq x y z
N MET A 1 -11.12 -22.84 -56.62
CA MET A 1 -10.36 -22.34 -55.44
C MET A 1 -9.28 -23.34 -55.09
N LYS A 2 -7.97 -22.97 -55.12
CA LYS A 2 -6.88 -23.87 -54.72
C LYS A 2 -7.05 -24.13 -53.21
N ARG A 3 -7.23 -25.41 -52.82
CA ARG A 3 -7.31 -25.79 -51.41
C ARG A 3 -6.03 -25.33 -50.69
N VAL A 4 -6.19 -24.63 -49.54
CA VAL A 4 -5.04 -24.24 -48.70
C VAL A 4 -4.42 -25.54 -48.16
N PRO A 5 -3.10 -25.74 -48.28
CA PRO A 5 -2.47 -26.96 -47.76
C PRO A 5 -2.75 -27.16 -46.27
N LEU A 6 -2.97 -28.40 -45.83
CA LEU A 6 -3.33 -28.78 -44.46
C LEU A 6 -2.38 -28.19 -43.41
N PHE A 7 -1.09 -28.07 -43.72
CA PHE A 7 -0.09 -27.41 -42.86
C PHE A 7 -0.52 -26.00 -42.48
N TRP A 8 -0.92 -25.18 -43.44
CA TRP A 8 -1.31 -23.79 -43.16
C TRP A 8 -2.62 -23.67 -42.41
N ASN A 9 -3.55 -24.62 -42.62
CA ASN A 9 -4.79 -24.67 -41.87
C ASN A 9 -4.53 -24.93 -40.39
N VAL A 10 -3.63 -25.86 -40.05
CA VAL A 10 -3.23 -26.18 -38.68
C VAL A 10 -2.50 -24.98 -38.04
N VAL A 11 -1.54 -24.39 -38.75
CA VAL A 11 -0.83 -23.19 -38.26
C VAL A 11 -1.81 -22.05 -37.98
N THR A 12 -2.73 -21.80 -38.93
CA THR A 12 -3.75 -20.77 -38.78
C THR A 12 -4.64 -21.05 -37.57
N ALA A 13 -5.09 -22.28 -37.36
CA ALA A 13 -5.93 -22.66 -36.23
C ALA A 13 -5.20 -22.40 -34.90
N VAL A 14 -3.94 -22.80 -34.77
CA VAL A 14 -3.13 -22.55 -33.54
C VAL A 14 -2.93 -21.07 -33.32
N VAL A 15 -2.60 -20.29 -34.36
CA VAL A 15 -2.41 -18.85 -34.26
C VAL A 15 -3.70 -18.13 -33.87
N VAL A 16 -4.83 -18.50 -34.47
CA VAL A 16 -6.15 -17.91 -34.15
C VAL A 16 -6.52 -18.17 -32.70
N VAL A 17 -6.36 -19.42 -32.22
CA VAL A 17 -6.64 -19.75 -30.81
C VAL A 17 -5.72 -18.95 -29.88
N TRP A 18 -4.44 -18.87 -30.21
CA TRP A 18 -3.48 -18.08 -29.43
C TRP A 18 -3.87 -16.60 -29.39
N VAL A 19 -4.20 -15.99 -30.52
CA VAL A 19 -4.62 -14.58 -30.62
C VAL A 19 -5.93 -14.35 -29.81
N CYS A 20 -6.90 -15.27 -29.97
CA CYS A 20 -8.16 -15.19 -29.22
C CYS A 20 -7.93 -15.22 -27.71
N LEU A 21 -7.10 -16.15 -27.24
CA LEU A 21 -6.81 -16.27 -25.79
C LEU A 21 -5.93 -15.14 -25.26
N ALA A 22 -4.96 -14.67 -26.06
CA ALA A 22 -4.02 -13.63 -25.61
C ALA A 22 -4.62 -12.22 -25.65
N TYR A 23 -5.52 -11.96 -26.59
CA TYR A 23 -6.01 -10.60 -26.85
C TYR A 23 -7.54 -10.50 -26.89
N VAL A 24 -8.22 -11.30 -27.72
CA VAL A 24 -9.66 -11.11 -27.94
C VAL A 24 -10.47 -11.32 -26.66
N VAL A 25 -10.25 -12.44 -25.95
CA VAL A 25 -10.99 -12.75 -24.72
C VAL A 25 -10.69 -11.77 -23.58
N PRO A 26 -9.41 -11.39 -23.29
CA PRO A 26 -9.10 -10.39 -22.28
C PRO A 26 -9.74 -9.02 -22.54
N TYR A 27 -9.70 -8.54 -23.79
CA TYR A 27 -10.30 -7.25 -24.15
C TYR A 27 -11.83 -7.31 -24.20
N ALA A 28 -12.40 -8.40 -24.69
CA ALA A 28 -13.85 -8.62 -24.65
C ALA A 28 -14.36 -8.67 -23.19
N ALA A 29 -13.64 -9.37 -22.32
CA ALA A 29 -13.97 -9.41 -20.90
C ALA A 29 -13.88 -8.03 -20.25
N MET A 30 -12.88 -7.22 -20.59
CA MET A 30 -12.76 -5.83 -20.16
C MET A 30 -14.00 -5.02 -20.55
N TRP A 31 -14.40 -5.13 -21.84
CA TRP A 31 -15.55 -4.40 -22.36
C TRP A 31 -16.88 -4.82 -21.72
N VAL A 32 -17.10 -6.13 -21.53
CA VAL A 32 -18.31 -6.67 -20.89
C VAL A 32 -18.39 -6.31 -19.39
N THR A 33 -17.25 -6.28 -18.70
CA THR A 33 -17.20 -6.01 -17.25
C THR A 33 -17.03 -4.52 -16.90
N GLY A 34 -16.88 -3.63 -17.89
CA GLY A 34 -16.68 -2.19 -17.68
C GLY A 34 -15.37 -1.83 -16.96
N ARG A 35 -14.36 -2.70 -17.01
CA ARG A 35 -13.05 -2.44 -16.37
C ARG A 35 -12.12 -1.63 -17.28
N ASP A 36 -11.23 -0.86 -16.67
CA ASP A 36 -10.24 -0.02 -17.37
C ASP A 36 -9.06 -0.82 -17.95
N ARG A 37 -8.92 -2.10 -17.59
CA ARG A 37 -7.81 -2.95 -18.03
C ARG A 37 -8.30 -4.33 -18.45
N PRO A 38 -7.64 -4.94 -19.47
CA PRO A 38 -8.00 -6.28 -19.90
C PRO A 38 -7.77 -7.30 -18.78
N LEU A 39 -8.71 -8.25 -18.66
CA LEU A 39 -8.63 -9.33 -17.67
C LEU A 39 -7.72 -10.43 -18.22
N PRO A 40 -6.54 -10.67 -17.64
CA PRO A 40 -5.65 -11.73 -18.11
C PRO A 40 -6.28 -13.11 -17.88
N ILE A 41 -6.20 -13.98 -18.88
CA ILE A 41 -6.56 -15.39 -18.69
C ILE A 41 -5.51 -16.06 -17.80
N PRO A 42 -5.89 -16.83 -16.77
CA PRO A 42 -4.95 -17.59 -15.97
C PRO A 42 -4.06 -18.47 -16.83
N GLY A 43 -2.74 -18.44 -16.60
CA GLY A 43 -1.76 -19.16 -17.44
C GLY A 43 -2.05 -20.67 -17.59
N ALA A 44 -2.61 -21.30 -16.55
CA ALA A 44 -3.02 -22.70 -16.62
C ALA A 44 -4.18 -22.93 -17.63
N VAL A 45 -5.17 -22.03 -17.65
CA VAL A 45 -6.29 -22.10 -18.61
C VAL A 45 -5.79 -21.87 -20.03
N PHE A 46 -4.93 -20.86 -20.21
CA PHE A 46 -4.28 -20.60 -21.51
C PHE A 46 -3.51 -21.83 -22.00
N ALA A 47 -2.71 -22.46 -21.13
CA ALA A 47 -1.94 -23.64 -21.48
C ALA A 47 -2.83 -24.86 -21.84
N ILE A 48 -3.92 -25.08 -21.11
CA ILE A 48 -4.87 -26.16 -21.38
C ILE A 48 -5.47 -26.01 -22.80
N TYR A 49 -6.00 -24.86 -23.13
CA TYR A 49 -6.59 -24.65 -24.46
C TYR A 49 -5.57 -24.75 -25.59
N LEU A 50 -4.35 -24.27 -25.39
CA LEU A 50 -3.27 -24.42 -26.35
C LEU A 50 -2.90 -25.89 -26.54
N VAL A 51 -2.76 -26.67 -25.47
CA VAL A 51 -2.47 -28.12 -25.55
C VAL A 51 -3.62 -28.88 -26.24
N LEU A 52 -4.86 -28.59 -25.88
CA LEU A 52 -6.03 -29.21 -26.54
C LEU A 52 -6.05 -28.91 -28.05
N THR A 53 -5.69 -27.68 -28.45
CA THR A 53 -5.60 -27.31 -29.85
C THR A 53 -4.48 -28.07 -30.58
N LEU A 54 -3.32 -28.21 -29.92
CA LEU A 54 -2.20 -28.96 -30.49
C LEU A 54 -2.52 -30.47 -30.60
N VAL A 55 -3.12 -31.06 -29.56
CA VAL A 55 -3.55 -32.47 -29.57
C VAL A 55 -4.63 -32.69 -30.63
N GLY A 56 -5.66 -31.84 -30.66
CA GLY A 56 -6.69 -31.94 -31.69
C GLY A 56 -6.14 -31.81 -33.12
N SER A 57 -5.20 -30.88 -33.31
CA SER A 57 -4.48 -30.73 -34.59
C SER A 57 -3.64 -31.96 -34.95
N ALA A 58 -2.94 -32.54 -33.98
CA ALA A 58 -2.17 -33.76 -34.15
C ALA A 58 -3.07 -34.94 -34.55
N VAL A 59 -4.18 -35.14 -33.83
CA VAL A 59 -5.18 -36.16 -34.17
C VAL A 59 -5.71 -35.94 -35.58
N TYR A 60 -6.09 -34.69 -35.91
CA TYR A 60 -6.60 -34.37 -37.27
C TYR A 60 -5.60 -34.66 -38.39
N VAL A 61 -4.31 -34.37 -38.15
CA VAL A 61 -3.24 -34.67 -39.12
C VAL A 61 -2.98 -36.17 -39.26
N THR A 62 -3.14 -36.94 -38.16
CA THR A 62 -2.81 -38.37 -38.13
C THR A 62 -3.98 -39.28 -38.47
N ILE A 63 -5.15 -38.73 -38.82
CA ILE A 63 -6.35 -39.52 -39.29
C ILE A 63 -6.08 -40.43 -40.49
N SER A 64 -5.24 -39.98 -41.44
CA SER A 64 -4.87 -40.78 -42.60
C SER A 64 -3.43 -40.52 -43.07
N ASP A 65 -2.85 -41.50 -43.77
CA ASP A 65 -1.52 -41.35 -44.35
C ASP A 65 -1.45 -40.22 -45.39
N GLU A 66 -2.54 -39.96 -46.07
CA GLU A 66 -2.65 -38.84 -47.01
C GLU A 66 -2.58 -37.49 -46.31
N SER A 67 -3.27 -37.35 -45.18
CA SER A 67 -3.24 -36.13 -44.35
C SER A 67 -1.83 -35.89 -43.78
N ILE A 68 -1.12 -36.92 -43.35
CA ILE A 68 0.27 -36.82 -42.88
C ILE A 68 1.17 -36.34 -44.03
N ARG A 69 1.05 -36.92 -45.21
CA ARG A 69 1.86 -36.52 -46.39
C ARG A 69 1.55 -35.09 -46.83
N GLU A 70 0.29 -34.70 -46.86
CA GLU A 70 -0.12 -33.33 -47.18
C GLU A 70 0.42 -32.32 -46.16
N PHE A 71 0.34 -32.63 -44.87
CA PHE A 71 0.86 -31.77 -43.79
C PHE A 71 2.39 -31.63 -43.86
N LEU A 72 3.10 -32.72 -44.08
CA LEU A 72 4.57 -32.73 -44.14
C LEU A 72 5.15 -32.13 -45.43
N ARG A 73 4.37 -32.07 -46.49
CA ARG A 73 4.83 -31.60 -47.80
C ARG A 73 5.48 -30.23 -47.81
N PRO A 74 4.89 -29.16 -47.22
CA PRO A 74 5.54 -27.85 -47.12
C PRO A 74 6.82 -27.86 -46.28
N LEU A 75 6.84 -28.63 -45.19
CA LEU A 75 7.99 -28.76 -44.31
C LEU A 75 9.15 -29.47 -45.00
N LEU A 76 8.88 -30.59 -45.71
CA LEU A 76 9.88 -31.31 -46.49
C LEU A 76 10.42 -30.46 -47.64
N ALA A 77 9.54 -29.70 -48.32
CA ALA A 77 9.95 -28.76 -49.37
C ALA A 77 10.88 -27.65 -48.79
N PHE A 78 10.58 -27.13 -47.63
CA PHE A 78 11.44 -26.18 -46.92
C PHE A 78 12.80 -26.79 -46.56
N LEU A 79 12.81 -28.01 -46.03
CA LEU A 79 14.05 -28.74 -45.68
C LEU A 79 14.90 -29.13 -46.87
N ARG A 80 14.28 -29.48 -48.00
CA ARG A 80 15.01 -29.77 -49.27
C ARG A 80 15.63 -28.51 -49.87
N GLY A 81 14.96 -27.39 -49.75
CA GLY A 81 15.39 -26.09 -50.30
C GLY A 81 14.91 -25.87 -51.74
N PRO A 82 15.08 -24.65 -52.28
CA PRO A 82 14.61 -24.29 -53.59
C PRO A 82 15.40 -25.02 -54.74
N GLU A 83 14.69 -25.43 -55.75
CA GLU A 83 15.29 -26.04 -56.96
C GLU A 83 16.26 -25.09 -57.68
N PRO A 84 17.32 -25.63 -58.31
CA PRO A 84 18.21 -24.81 -59.12
C PRO A 84 17.44 -24.18 -60.31
N GLY A 85 17.53 -22.85 -60.43
CA GLY A 85 16.83 -22.13 -61.49
C GLY A 85 15.48 -21.51 -61.15
N ALA A 86 14.91 -21.75 -59.97
CA ALA A 86 13.64 -21.15 -59.58
C ALA A 86 13.73 -19.62 -59.46
N ARG A 87 12.74 -18.90 -60.03
CA ARG A 87 12.58 -17.46 -59.81
C ARG A 87 12.52 -17.17 -58.30
N ARG A 88 13.39 -16.32 -57.78
CA ARG A 88 13.59 -16.00 -56.32
C ARG A 88 14.36 -17.06 -55.54
N ALA A 89 15.08 -18.01 -56.14
CA ALA A 89 15.87 -18.99 -55.40
C ALA A 89 16.85 -18.39 -54.40
N GLY A 90 17.43 -17.21 -54.68
CA GLY A 90 18.35 -16.51 -53.77
C GLY A 90 17.67 -15.97 -52.52
N ALA A 91 16.46 -15.42 -52.61
CA ALA A 91 15.72 -14.91 -51.45
C ALA A 91 15.22 -16.08 -50.58
N LEU A 92 14.72 -17.17 -51.22
CA LEU A 92 14.27 -18.37 -50.51
C LEU A 92 15.42 -19.08 -49.79
N ARG A 93 16.65 -19.12 -50.38
CA ARG A 93 17.83 -19.68 -49.76
C ARG A 93 18.26 -18.85 -48.51
N ARG A 94 18.22 -17.51 -48.61
CA ARG A 94 18.49 -16.62 -47.47
C ARG A 94 17.46 -16.78 -46.37
N GLY A 95 16.16 -16.72 -46.68
CA GLY A 95 15.09 -16.89 -45.67
C GLY A 95 15.18 -18.26 -44.98
N ARG A 96 15.45 -19.33 -45.72
CA ARG A 96 15.68 -20.66 -45.16
C ARG A 96 16.87 -20.70 -44.21
N LEU A 97 18.01 -20.09 -44.60
CA LEU A 97 19.21 -20.02 -43.73
C LEU A 97 18.91 -19.28 -42.42
N VAL A 98 18.16 -18.19 -42.49
CA VAL A 98 17.76 -17.45 -41.30
C VAL A 98 16.92 -18.34 -40.38
N VAL A 99 15.93 -19.07 -40.90
CA VAL A 99 15.06 -19.94 -40.06
C VAL A 99 15.88 -21.09 -39.47
N LEU A 100 16.76 -21.73 -40.23
CA LEU A 100 17.61 -22.82 -39.76
C LEU A 100 18.65 -22.38 -38.72
N LEU A 101 19.13 -21.14 -38.76
CA LEU A 101 20.00 -20.60 -37.74
C LEU A 101 19.22 -20.10 -36.50
N ALA A 102 17.99 -19.66 -36.68
CA ALA A 102 17.18 -19.15 -35.59
C ALA A 102 16.80 -20.23 -34.55
N ALA A 103 16.51 -21.47 -34.99
CA ALA A 103 16.07 -22.52 -34.08
C ALA A 103 17.16 -22.94 -33.06
N PRO A 104 18.42 -23.22 -33.46
CA PRO A 104 19.48 -23.46 -32.49
C PRO A 104 19.73 -22.28 -31.57
N LEU A 105 19.76 -21.04 -32.11
CA LEU A 105 19.96 -19.84 -31.32
C LEU A 105 18.84 -19.61 -30.30
N MET A 106 17.58 -19.86 -30.68
CA MET A 106 16.47 -19.79 -29.74
C MET A 106 16.58 -20.86 -28.65
N ALA A 107 16.93 -22.08 -29.01
CA ALA A 107 17.16 -23.15 -28.03
C ALA A 107 18.25 -22.78 -27.02
N GLY A 108 19.38 -22.27 -27.50
CA GLY A 108 20.44 -21.75 -26.63
C GLY A 108 19.97 -20.59 -25.75
N GLY A 109 19.21 -19.66 -26.31
CA GLY A 109 18.63 -18.53 -25.58
C GLY A 109 17.67 -18.98 -24.47
N VAL A 110 16.83 -19.97 -24.73
CA VAL A 110 15.92 -20.54 -23.72
C VAL A 110 16.71 -21.25 -22.61
N VAL A 111 17.71 -22.05 -22.95
CA VAL A 111 18.57 -22.70 -21.95
C VAL A 111 19.32 -21.66 -21.13
N TYR A 112 19.87 -20.63 -21.78
CA TYR A 112 20.53 -19.52 -21.09
C TYR A 112 19.57 -18.82 -20.11
N ALA A 113 18.41 -18.43 -20.56
CA ALA A 113 17.42 -17.75 -19.72
C ALA A 113 17.00 -18.61 -18.50
N ARG A 114 16.91 -19.94 -18.68
CA ARG A 114 16.62 -20.86 -17.57
C ARG A 114 17.79 -21.16 -16.65
N ALA A 115 19.03 -21.06 -17.18
CA ALA A 115 20.25 -21.25 -16.40
C ALA A 115 20.69 -19.98 -15.65
N LEU A 116 20.09 -18.83 -15.94
CA LEU A 116 20.32 -17.61 -15.17
C LEU A 116 19.86 -17.81 -13.72
N PRO A 117 20.62 -17.27 -12.75
CA PRO A 117 20.21 -17.27 -11.36
C PRO A 117 18.82 -16.62 -11.23
N GLN A 118 17.83 -17.42 -10.86
CA GLN A 118 16.50 -16.90 -10.57
C GLN A 118 16.38 -16.80 -9.05
N ALA A 119 16.25 -15.59 -8.54
CA ALA A 119 15.75 -15.41 -7.20
C ALA A 119 14.33 -15.98 -7.17
N GLN A 120 14.11 -17.10 -6.46
CA GLN A 120 12.77 -17.61 -6.27
C GLN A 120 12.01 -16.57 -5.47
N SER A 121 11.04 -15.92 -6.13
CA SER A 121 10.08 -15.09 -5.41
C SER A 121 9.44 -15.95 -4.33
N PRO A 122 9.30 -15.44 -3.10
CA PRO A 122 8.49 -16.13 -2.12
C PRO A 122 7.14 -16.40 -2.78
N THR A 123 6.69 -17.64 -2.72
CA THR A 123 5.42 -18.04 -3.29
C THR A 123 4.37 -17.01 -2.90
N SER A 124 3.82 -16.31 -3.89
CA SER A 124 2.70 -15.42 -3.66
C SER A 124 1.52 -16.33 -3.34
N LEU A 125 1.22 -16.41 -2.06
CA LEU A 125 0.25 -17.34 -1.57
C LEU A 125 -1.13 -16.84 -1.91
N ARG A 126 -1.89 -17.72 -2.56
CA ARG A 126 -3.34 -17.67 -2.47
C ARG A 126 -3.68 -17.88 -1.00
N ILE A 127 -4.04 -16.79 -0.36
CA ILE A 127 -4.44 -16.77 1.02
C ILE A 127 -5.82 -17.43 1.07
N GLN A 128 -5.85 -18.71 1.41
CA GLN A 128 -7.09 -19.37 1.78
C GLN A 128 -7.47 -18.85 3.17
N HIS A 129 -8.74 -18.44 3.34
CA HIS A 129 -9.25 -18.15 4.67
C HIS A 129 -9.08 -19.40 5.53
N PRO A 130 -8.35 -19.33 6.65
CA PRO A 130 -8.20 -20.48 7.52
C PRO A 130 -9.57 -20.88 8.08
N THR A 131 -9.75 -22.16 8.34
CA THR A 131 -10.96 -22.69 8.98
C THR A 131 -11.10 -22.10 10.38
N ILE A 132 -12.30 -21.68 10.74
CA ILE A 132 -12.59 -21.17 12.08
C ILE A 132 -12.33 -22.29 13.13
N PRO A 133 -11.59 -22.02 14.21
CA PRO A 133 -11.40 -23.01 15.27
C PRO A 133 -12.73 -23.34 15.96
N GLY A 134 -12.91 -24.60 16.34
CA GLY A 134 -14.17 -25.10 16.93
C GLY A 134 -14.63 -24.35 18.18
N ALA A 135 -13.68 -23.77 18.95
CA ALA A 135 -14.01 -22.91 20.09
C ALA A 135 -14.81 -21.66 19.72
N TYR A 136 -14.66 -21.16 18.49
CA TYR A 136 -15.33 -19.94 18.00
C TYR A 136 -16.54 -20.23 17.12
N GLU A 137 -16.62 -21.41 16.53
CA GLU A 137 -17.59 -21.75 15.49
C GLU A 137 -19.05 -21.55 15.90
N ARG A 138 -19.36 -21.79 17.17
CA ARG A 138 -20.72 -21.73 17.73
C ARG A 138 -21.06 -20.42 18.43
N LEU A 139 -20.12 -19.47 18.48
CA LEU A 139 -20.35 -18.19 19.14
C LEU A 139 -21.35 -17.35 18.33
N LYS A 140 -22.27 -16.70 19.03
CA LYS A 140 -23.25 -15.77 18.45
C LYS A 140 -23.06 -14.39 19.02
N ASN A 141 -23.33 -13.37 18.23
CA ASN A 141 -23.29 -11.98 18.68
C ASN A 141 -24.47 -11.68 19.61
N PRO A 142 -24.20 -11.40 20.90
CA PRO A 142 -25.28 -11.21 21.88
C PRO A 142 -26.07 -9.89 21.67
N PHE A 143 -25.57 -8.99 20.82
CA PHE A 143 -26.21 -7.71 20.55
C PHE A 143 -27.11 -7.71 19.31
N ARG A 144 -27.00 -8.71 18.45
CA ARG A 144 -27.89 -8.87 17.29
C ARG A 144 -29.19 -9.57 17.67
N GLU A 145 -29.10 -10.56 18.53
CA GLU A 145 -30.24 -11.33 19.04
C GLU A 145 -30.18 -11.31 20.58
N PRO A 146 -30.47 -10.13 21.22
CA PRO A 146 -30.29 -10.00 22.65
C PRO A 146 -31.35 -10.80 23.40
N GLY A 147 -30.93 -11.46 24.48
CA GLY A 147 -31.83 -12.15 25.39
C GLY A 147 -32.74 -11.16 26.15
N GLU A 148 -33.95 -11.61 26.51
CA GLU A 148 -34.94 -10.74 27.17
C GLU A 148 -34.46 -10.15 28.51
N GLU A 149 -33.65 -10.88 29.23
CA GLU A 149 -33.11 -10.41 30.53
C GLU A 149 -32.11 -9.24 30.34
N ALA A 150 -31.22 -9.35 29.36
CA ALA A 150 -30.28 -8.29 29.02
C ALA A 150 -31.02 -7.00 28.59
N VAL A 151 -32.07 -7.15 27.76
CA VAL A 151 -32.87 -6.03 27.30
C VAL A 151 -33.60 -5.37 28.47
N ARG A 152 -34.26 -6.15 29.35
CA ARG A 152 -34.98 -5.63 30.54
C ARG A 152 -34.03 -4.89 31.47
N LYS A 153 -32.83 -5.44 31.73
CA LYS A 153 -31.82 -4.80 32.57
C LYS A 153 -31.39 -3.46 31.96
N TRP A 154 -31.08 -3.45 30.68
CA TRP A 154 -30.63 -2.24 29.96
C TRP A 154 -31.73 -1.17 29.93
N MET A 155 -33.00 -1.55 29.67
CA MET A 155 -34.13 -0.62 29.72
C MET A 155 -34.30 0.01 31.10
N ALA A 156 -34.10 -0.78 32.17
CA ALA A 156 -34.19 -0.27 33.54
C ALA A 156 -33.05 0.71 33.84
N GLU A 157 -31.82 0.41 33.44
CA GLU A 157 -30.64 1.26 33.65
C GLU A 157 -30.71 2.58 32.86
N THR A 158 -31.22 2.53 31.63
CA THR A 158 -31.34 3.70 30.72
C THR A 158 -32.66 4.45 30.89
N LYS A 159 -33.59 3.95 31.73
CA LYS A 159 -34.94 4.47 31.87
C LYS A 159 -35.71 4.53 30.54
N ALA A 160 -35.39 3.62 29.62
CA ALA A 160 -36.04 3.51 28.33
C ALA A 160 -37.48 3.01 28.51
N THR A 161 -38.45 3.63 27.81
CA THR A 161 -39.86 3.25 27.81
C THR A 161 -40.23 2.68 26.45
N GLY A 162 -41.15 1.74 26.41
CA GLY A 162 -41.67 1.13 25.19
C GLY A 162 -41.99 -0.36 25.33
N SER A 163 -42.33 -1.01 24.25
CA SER A 163 -42.56 -2.45 24.20
C SER A 163 -41.24 -3.23 24.34
N PRO A 164 -41.26 -4.51 24.70
CA PRO A 164 -40.07 -5.35 24.72
C PRO A 164 -39.36 -5.43 23.37
N GLU A 165 -40.09 -5.30 22.27
CA GLU A 165 -39.55 -5.29 20.91
C GLU A 165 -38.84 -3.98 20.59
N ASP A 166 -39.42 -2.84 20.98
CA ASP A 166 -38.75 -1.53 20.88
C ASP A 166 -37.47 -1.50 21.72
N GLY A 167 -37.57 -2.09 22.95
CA GLY A 167 -36.41 -2.24 23.82
C GLY A 167 -35.26 -3.05 23.20
N ARG A 168 -35.55 -4.19 22.52
CA ARG A 168 -34.54 -4.98 21.81
C ARG A 168 -33.89 -4.17 20.72
N ARG A 169 -34.70 -3.47 19.92
CA ARG A 169 -34.19 -2.63 18.82
C ARG A 169 -33.30 -1.51 19.35
N ALA A 170 -33.77 -0.78 20.37
CA ALA A 170 -33.01 0.31 20.99
C ALA A 170 -31.68 -0.18 21.62
N TYR A 171 -31.71 -1.35 22.28
CA TYR A 171 -30.51 -1.99 22.82
C TYR A 171 -29.48 -2.32 21.74
N SER A 172 -29.93 -2.92 20.64
CA SER A 172 -29.05 -3.26 19.51
C SER A 172 -28.49 -2.01 18.81
N GLU A 173 -29.29 -0.95 18.67
CA GLU A 173 -28.87 0.34 18.11
C GLU A 173 -27.84 1.04 19.01
N ALA A 174 -28.02 1.01 20.33
CA ALA A 174 -27.07 1.53 21.30
C ALA A 174 -25.73 0.76 21.22
N ALA A 175 -25.79 -0.57 21.19
CA ALA A 175 -24.62 -1.42 21.04
C ALA A 175 -23.88 -1.16 19.71
N LEU A 176 -24.63 -0.91 18.65
CA LEU A 176 -24.04 -0.56 17.35
C LEU A 176 -23.33 0.80 17.38
N LEU A 177 -23.90 1.81 18.06
CA LEU A 177 -23.27 3.11 18.20
C LEU A 177 -21.94 3.00 18.96
N GLU A 178 -21.93 2.29 20.08
CA GLU A 178 -20.72 2.00 20.83
C GLU A 178 -19.70 1.20 19.95
N GLY A 179 -20.20 0.23 19.18
CA GLY A 179 -19.38 -0.53 18.26
C GLY A 179 -18.71 0.33 17.19
N ARG A 180 -19.40 1.34 16.66
CA ARG A 180 -18.82 2.32 15.73
C ARG A 180 -17.71 3.12 16.39
N VAL A 181 -17.88 3.54 17.65
CA VAL A 181 -16.80 4.19 18.42
C VAL A 181 -15.61 3.25 18.55
N MET A 182 -15.83 1.98 18.96
CA MET A 182 -14.77 0.98 19.06
C MET A 182 -14.05 0.76 17.74
N PHE A 183 -14.78 0.64 16.63
CA PHE A 183 -14.20 0.47 15.30
C PHE A 183 -13.36 1.68 14.90
N GLN A 184 -13.87 2.88 15.06
CA GLN A 184 -13.19 4.11 14.67
C GLN A 184 -11.91 4.34 15.50
N VAL A 185 -11.92 4.00 16.77
CA VAL A 185 -10.74 4.15 17.64
C VAL A 185 -9.69 3.10 17.35
N ASN A 186 -10.08 1.83 17.16
CA ASN A 186 -9.14 0.71 17.16
C ASN A 186 -8.90 0.09 15.77
N CYS A 187 -9.90 0.07 14.90
CA CYS A 187 -9.85 -0.68 13.63
C CYS A 187 -9.61 0.25 12.42
N ARG A 188 -10.14 1.47 12.47
CA ARG A 188 -10.01 2.48 11.43
C ARG A 188 -8.58 2.72 10.97
N PRO A 189 -7.56 2.82 11.83
CA PRO A 189 -6.20 3.11 11.37
C PRO A 189 -5.74 2.22 10.22
N CYS A 190 -6.21 0.99 10.19
CA CYS A 190 -5.92 0.03 9.14
C CYS A 190 -7.08 -0.14 8.15
N HIS A 191 -8.32 -0.34 8.67
CA HIS A 191 -9.48 -0.70 7.84
C HIS A 191 -10.21 0.48 7.21
N GLY A 192 -9.83 1.72 7.53
CA GLY A 192 -10.49 2.92 7.01
C GLY A 192 -11.82 3.24 7.70
N ASP A 193 -12.26 4.48 7.56
CA ASP A 193 -13.48 5.00 8.20
C ASP A 193 -14.75 4.42 7.58
N ALA A 194 -14.69 4.13 6.28
CA ALA A 194 -15.74 3.46 5.54
C ALA A 194 -15.61 1.93 5.57
N ALA A 195 -14.67 1.38 6.32
CA ALA A 195 -14.35 -0.04 6.34
C ALA A 195 -13.88 -0.61 4.98
N ASP A 196 -13.30 0.24 4.14
CA ASP A 196 -12.85 -0.04 2.76
C ASP A 196 -11.42 -0.57 2.66
N GLY A 197 -10.75 -0.77 3.80
CA GLY A 197 -9.36 -1.24 3.86
C GLY A 197 -8.33 -0.16 3.56
N ALA A 198 -8.73 1.09 3.39
CA ALA A 198 -7.87 2.21 3.01
C ALA A 198 -7.55 3.15 4.19
N GLY A 199 -7.41 2.61 5.38
CA GLY A 199 -7.00 3.38 6.56
C GLY A 199 -5.61 4.02 6.41
N PRO A 200 -5.30 5.06 7.20
CA PRO A 200 -4.04 5.81 7.09
C PRO A 200 -2.78 4.94 7.28
N MET A 201 -2.88 3.79 7.91
CA MET A 201 -1.78 2.84 8.09
C MET A 201 -1.76 1.73 7.02
N ALA A 202 -2.84 1.58 6.24
CA ALA A 202 -2.99 0.48 5.29
C ALA A 202 -1.87 0.43 4.25
N TRP A 203 -1.39 1.58 3.79
CA TRP A 203 -0.37 1.67 2.76
C TRP A 203 0.99 1.12 3.20
N GLY A 204 1.32 1.17 4.51
CA GLY A 204 2.55 0.64 5.09
C GLY A 204 2.60 -0.88 5.19
N PHE A 205 1.50 -1.59 4.99
CA PHE A 205 1.45 -3.04 5.10
C PHE A 205 1.39 -3.72 3.73
N ARG A 206 2.21 -4.75 3.54
CA ARG A 206 2.23 -5.55 2.31
C ARG A 206 0.90 -6.28 2.09
N LEU A 207 0.39 -6.94 3.13
CA LEU A 207 -0.97 -7.44 3.14
C LEU A 207 -1.86 -6.28 3.55
N LYS A 208 -2.55 -5.72 2.56
CA LYS A 208 -3.51 -4.65 2.82
C LYS A 208 -4.59 -5.15 3.76
N PRO A 209 -5.09 -4.30 4.67
CA PRO A 209 -6.24 -4.61 5.49
C PRO A 209 -7.43 -5.01 4.61
N ALA A 210 -8.24 -5.92 5.11
CA ALA A 210 -9.42 -6.38 4.39
C ALA A 210 -10.34 -5.20 4.06
N ASN A 211 -10.75 -5.12 2.81
CA ASN A 211 -11.81 -4.23 2.36
C ASN A 211 -13.16 -4.89 2.67
N PHE A 212 -13.84 -4.43 3.71
CA PHE A 212 -15.13 -5.01 4.11
C PHE A 212 -16.27 -4.59 3.20
N THR A 213 -16.11 -3.51 2.41
CA THR A 213 -17.12 -3.07 1.43
C THR A 213 -17.10 -3.91 0.15
N ASP A 214 -16.09 -4.78 -0.04
CA ASP A 214 -16.09 -5.76 -1.11
C ASP A 214 -17.11 -6.87 -0.79
N PRO A 215 -18.14 -7.08 -1.63
CA PRO A 215 -19.15 -8.12 -1.42
C PRO A 215 -18.58 -9.54 -1.32
N GLY A 216 -17.40 -9.78 -1.89
CA GLY A 216 -16.66 -11.05 -1.80
C GLY A 216 -15.91 -11.26 -0.49
N MET A 217 -15.97 -10.30 0.45
CA MET A 217 -15.19 -10.32 1.68
C MET A 217 -16.07 -10.62 2.91
N ILE A 218 -16.41 -9.60 3.71
CA ILE A 218 -17.04 -9.80 5.02
C ILE A 218 -18.45 -10.43 4.91
N ALA A 219 -19.19 -10.16 3.83
CA ALA A 219 -20.51 -10.77 3.60
C ALA A 219 -20.44 -12.28 3.39
N THR A 220 -19.28 -12.84 3.06
CA THR A 220 -19.09 -14.28 2.81
C THR A 220 -18.76 -15.06 4.07
N VAL A 221 -18.42 -14.39 5.17
CA VAL A 221 -18.05 -15.01 6.44
C VAL A 221 -19.13 -14.82 7.51
N VAL A 222 -19.18 -15.73 8.46
CA VAL A 222 -20.06 -15.62 9.63
C VAL A 222 -19.46 -14.68 10.66
N GLU A 223 -20.29 -14.00 11.49
CA GLU A 223 -19.78 -13.07 12.51
C GLU A 223 -18.78 -13.72 13.49
N ALA A 224 -18.97 -14.97 13.83
CA ALA A 224 -18.05 -15.73 14.67
C ALA A 224 -16.62 -15.80 14.08
N TYR A 225 -16.51 -15.89 12.75
CA TYR A 225 -15.20 -15.81 12.07
C TYR A 225 -14.56 -14.43 12.25
N ALA A 226 -15.31 -13.36 12.06
CA ALA A 226 -14.81 -12.01 12.27
C ALA A 226 -14.40 -11.78 13.73
N PHE A 227 -15.21 -12.26 14.68
CA PHE A 227 -14.90 -12.21 16.11
C PHE A 227 -13.61 -12.96 16.45
N TRP A 228 -13.42 -14.16 15.91
CA TRP A 228 -12.17 -14.90 16.05
C TRP A 228 -10.97 -14.11 15.51
N ARG A 229 -11.09 -13.54 14.31
CA ARG A 229 -10.02 -12.73 13.70
C ARG A 229 -9.67 -11.51 14.54
N VAL A 230 -10.64 -10.82 15.10
CA VAL A 230 -10.42 -9.71 16.04
C VAL A 230 -9.74 -10.22 17.31
N THR A 231 -10.19 -11.33 17.86
CA THR A 231 -9.66 -11.87 19.13
C THR A 231 -8.20 -12.27 19.01
N GLU A 232 -7.84 -13.10 18.01
CA GLU A 232 -6.52 -13.72 17.90
C GLU A 232 -5.56 -12.97 16.93
N GLY A 233 -6.06 -12.06 16.13
CA GLY A 233 -5.25 -11.25 15.23
C GLY A 233 -4.45 -12.04 14.17
N GLY A 234 -3.45 -11.40 13.57
CA GLY A 234 -2.51 -12.01 12.65
C GLY A 234 -1.60 -13.06 13.30
N PRO A 235 -0.94 -12.74 14.43
CA PRO A 235 -0.07 -13.68 15.14
C PRO A 235 -0.78 -14.95 15.66
N GLY A 236 -2.09 -14.87 15.91
CA GLY A 236 -2.90 -16.00 16.38
C GLY A 236 -3.40 -16.93 15.29
N LEU A 237 -2.97 -16.74 14.02
CA LEU A 237 -3.31 -17.67 12.96
C LEU A 237 -2.63 -19.03 13.16
N PRO A 238 -3.35 -20.15 12.93
CA PRO A 238 -2.75 -21.46 12.99
C PRO A 238 -1.65 -21.61 11.91
N PRO A 239 -0.65 -22.49 12.11
CA PRO A 239 0.42 -22.73 11.15
C PRO A 239 -0.07 -23.07 9.73
N SER A 240 -1.23 -23.72 9.62
CA SER A 240 -1.89 -24.00 8.34
C SER A 240 -2.41 -22.72 7.63
N GLY A 241 -2.63 -21.65 8.37
CA GLY A 241 -2.98 -20.33 7.84
C GLY A 241 -1.77 -19.45 7.54
N SER A 242 -0.56 -19.92 7.86
CA SER A 242 0.68 -19.24 7.49
C SER A 242 0.95 -19.46 5.98
N PRO A 243 1.43 -18.43 5.26
CA PRO A 243 2.32 -17.36 5.68
C PRO A 243 1.65 -15.97 5.70
N TRP A 244 0.65 -15.82 6.47
CA TRP A 244 0.03 -14.53 6.60
C TRP A 244 0.96 -13.58 7.38
N ASP A 245 1.61 -12.66 6.68
CA ASP A 245 2.26 -11.50 7.27
C ASP A 245 1.17 -10.48 7.68
N SER A 246 0.16 -10.95 8.39
CA SER A 246 -0.96 -10.11 8.79
C SER A 246 -0.57 -9.18 9.91
N ALA A 247 -0.74 -7.89 9.69
CA ALA A 247 -0.55 -6.85 10.69
C ALA A 247 -1.77 -6.69 11.62
N MET A 248 -2.78 -7.57 11.55
CA MET A 248 -3.94 -7.51 12.43
C MET A 248 -3.53 -7.73 13.88
N PRO A 249 -3.76 -6.75 14.80
CA PRO A 249 -3.42 -6.90 16.22
C PRO A 249 -4.21 -8.01 16.90
N ILE A 250 -3.67 -8.53 18.02
CA ILE A 250 -4.38 -9.42 18.92
C ILE A 250 -5.17 -8.53 19.89
N TRP A 251 -6.50 -8.57 19.82
CA TRP A 251 -7.35 -7.70 20.63
C TRP A 251 -7.88 -8.35 21.91
N LYS A 252 -7.60 -9.63 22.15
CA LYS A 252 -8.15 -10.35 23.31
C LYS A 252 -7.65 -9.83 24.66
N GLN A 253 -6.51 -9.13 24.69
CA GLN A 253 -5.96 -8.51 25.89
C GLN A 253 -6.40 -7.06 26.06
N ASP A 254 -6.82 -6.41 24.99
CA ASP A 254 -7.10 -4.97 24.94
C ASP A 254 -8.59 -4.65 24.97
N LEU A 255 -9.43 -5.56 24.47
CA LEU A 255 -10.87 -5.37 24.34
C LEU A 255 -11.60 -6.52 25.02
N THR A 256 -12.66 -6.19 25.75
CA THR A 256 -13.59 -7.20 26.28
C THR A 256 -14.34 -7.91 25.13
N ASP A 257 -14.93 -9.07 25.41
CA ASP A 257 -15.71 -9.79 24.40
C ASP A 257 -16.89 -8.95 23.89
N GLU A 258 -17.54 -8.20 24.78
CA GLU A 258 -18.62 -7.27 24.38
C GLU A 258 -18.11 -6.20 23.40
N GLN A 259 -16.99 -5.55 23.72
CA GLN A 259 -16.39 -4.54 22.85
C GLN A 259 -16.02 -5.11 21.48
N LYS A 260 -15.46 -6.34 21.45
CA LYS A 260 -15.13 -7.02 20.20
C LYS A 260 -16.38 -7.33 19.36
N TRP A 261 -17.44 -7.84 19.98
CA TRP A 261 -18.71 -8.11 19.30
C TRP A 261 -19.35 -6.83 18.76
N LYS A 262 -19.36 -5.74 19.54
CA LYS A 262 -19.85 -4.43 19.10
C LYS A 262 -19.02 -3.90 17.92
N ALA A 263 -17.68 -4.04 17.94
CA ALA A 263 -16.82 -3.63 16.85
C ALA A 263 -17.05 -4.45 15.56
N VAL A 264 -17.25 -5.77 15.69
CA VAL A 264 -17.61 -6.65 14.57
C VAL A 264 -18.96 -6.24 13.97
N MET A 265 -19.95 -5.97 14.80
CA MET A 265 -21.27 -5.49 14.37
C MET A 265 -21.15 -4.18 13.57
N ALA A 266 -20.32 -3.26 14.05
CA ALA A 266 -20.04 -2.01 13.36
C ALA A 266 -19.32 -2.20 12.01
N ALA A 267 -18.41 -3.16 11.90
CA ALA A 267 -17.73 -3.46 10.63
C ALA A 267 -18.73 -3.90 9.54
N TYR A 268 -19.69 -4.77 9.88
CA TYR A 268 -20.78 -5.17 8.96
C TYR A 268 -21.69 -4.00 8.59
N ASP A 269 -22.06 -3.16 9.57
CA ASP A 269 -22.89 -1.99 9.32
C ASP A 269 -22.20 -0.95 8.44
N LEU A 270 -20.92 -0.67 8.68
CA LEU A 270 -20.11 0.23 7.84
C LEU A 270 -19.95 -0.32 6.43
N ALA A 271 -19.77 -1.63 6.29
CA ALA A 271 -19.72 -2.30 5.00
C ALA A 271 -21.08 -2.28 4.27
N GLY A 272 -22.18 -2.05 4.98
CA GLY A 272 -23.54 -2.05 4.41
C GLY A 272 -24.07 -3.45 4.08
N VAL A 273 -23.53 -4.49 4.73
CA VAL A 273 -23.88 -5.90 4.48
C VAL A 273 -24.29 -6.60 5.77
N GLU A 274 -25.09 -7.67 5.61
CA GLU A 274 -25.45 -8.55 6.71
C GLU A 274 -24.51 -9.73 6.82
N PRO A 275 -24.25 -10.26 8.03
CA PRO A 275 -23.46 -11.48 8.20
C PRO A 275 -24.08 -12.66 7.49
N ARG A 276 -23.24 -13.52 6.93
CA ARG A 276 -23.68 -14.79 6.38
C ARG A 276 -24.37 -15.62 7.45
N LYS A 277 -25.61 -16.04 7.16
CA LYS A 277 -26.34 -17.00 7.99
C LYS A 277 -26.05 -18.40 7.49
N PRO A 278 -25.77 -19.40 8.37
CA PRO A 278 -25.35 -20.72 7.93
C PRO A 278 -26.33 -21.47 7.02
N GLU A 279 -27.61 -21.09 7.02
CA GLU A 279 -28.69 -21.88 6.46
C GLU A 279 -29.39 -21.33 5.20
N LYS A 280 -28.95 -20.23 4.61
CA LYS A 280 -29.57 -19.70 3.37
C LYS A 280 -28.52 -19.23 2.37
N LEU A 281 -28.15 -20.13 1.46
CA LEU A 281 -27.57 -19.80 0.17
C LEU A 281 -28.66 -19.17 -0.71
N HIS A 282 -28.85 -17.87 -0.61
CA HIS A 282 -29.50 -17.11 -1.66
C HIS A 282 -28.48 -16.13 -2.22
N SER A 283 -28.02 -16.45 -3.43
CA SER A 283 -27.25 -15.53 -4.25
C SER A 283 -28.15 -14.38 -4.69
N SER A 284 -28.11 -13.27 -3.97
CA SER A 284 -28.48 -11.99 -4.55
C SER A 284 -27.20 -11.35 -5.08
N LEU A 285 -26.91 -11.56 -6.35
CA LEU A 285 -26.00 -10.72 -7.12
C LEU A 285 -26.62 -9.32 -7.14
N ILE A 286 -26.20 -8.48 -6.23
CA ILE A 286 -26.41 -7.04 -6.34
C ILE A 286 -25.39 -6.56 -7.36
N VAL A 287 -25.82 -6.52 -8.62
CA VAL A 287 -25.11 -5.79 -9.67
C VAL A 287 -25.25 -4.31 -9.30
N ALA A 288 -24.14 -3.69 -8.90
CA ALA A 288 -24.08 -2.24 -8.78
C ALA A 288 -24.43 -1.63 -10.14
N ARG A 289 -25.61 -1.05 -10.25
CA ARG A 289 -26.05 -0.30 -11.42
C ARG A 289 -25.21 0.97 -11.47
N ALA A 290 -24.55 1.21 -12.59
CA ALA A 290 -23.98 2.52 -12.90
C ALA A 290 -25.14 3.51 -12.97
N GLU A 291 -25.32 4.31 -11.93
CA GLU A 291 -26.29 5.37 -11.89
C GLU A 291 -25.76 6.57 -12.67
N ALA A 292 -26.61 7.13 -13.51
CA ALA A 292 -26.33 8.40 -14.16
C ALA A 292 -26.14 9.48 -13.09
N GLN A 293 -25.25 10.44 -13.35
CA GLN A 293 -24.89 11.51 -12.43
C GLN A 293 -26.16 12.26 -11.95
N ALA A 294 -26.48 12.12 -10.67
CA ALA A 294 -27.69 12.67 -10.10
C ALA A 294 -27.49 14.16 -9.79
N ALA A 295 -28.47 15.00 -10.15
CA ALA A 295 -28.48 16.39 -9.72
C ALA A 295 -28.81 16.48 -8.21
N PRO A 296 -28.33 17.54 -7.50
CA PRO A 296 -28.67 17.74 -6.09
C PRO A 296 -30.20 17.77 -5.91
N PRO A 297 -30.76 16.91 -5.01
CA PRO A 297 -32.19 16.94 -4.74
C PRO A 297 -32.57 18.22 -3.98
N PRO A 298 -33.79 18.73 -4.13
CA PRO A 298 -34.22 19.94 -3.43
C PRO A 298 -34.29 19.71 -1.90
N ASP A 299 -34.07 20.75 -1.13
CA ASP A 299 -34.10 20.77 0.34
C ASP A 299 -35.54 20.68 0.90
N THR A 300 -36.26 19.60 0.58
CA THR A 300 -37.59 19.34 1.16
C THR A 300 -37.47 18.73 2.57
N PRO A 301 -38.45 18.88 3.44
CA PRO A 301 -38.43 18.23 4.76
C PRO A 301 -38.17 16.72 4.69
N GLU A 302 -38.72 16.05 3.68
CA GLU A 302 -38.49 14.61 3.45
C GLU A 302 -37.03 14.32 3.10
N ASN A 303 -36.42 15.08 2.17
CA ASN A 303 -35.03 14.90 1.75
C ASN A 303 -34.06 15.24 2.88
N LEU A 304 -34.33 16.28 3.65
CA LEU A 304 -33.57 16.62 4.85
C LEU A 304 -33.64 15.53 5.91
N GLY A 305 -34.83 14.93 6.13
CA GLY A 305 -34.97 13.79 7.03
C GLY A 305 -34.17 12.56 6.59
N LYS A 306 -34.12 12.26 5.29
CA LYS A 306 -33.27 11.21 4.73
C LYS A 306 -31.79 11.56 4.93
N GLY A 307 -31.39 12.80 4.64
CA GLY A 307 -30.02 13.28 4.87
C GLY A 307 -29.61 13.20 6.34
N GLN A 308 -30.52 13.54 7.27
CA GLN A 308 -30.31 13.40 8.71
C GLN A 308 -30.06 11.93 9.10
N ALA A 309 -30.88 11.00 8.59
CA ALA A 309 -30.69 9.58 8.88
C ALA A 309 -29.32 9.06 8.41
N ILE A 310 -28.84 9.50 7.23
CA ILE A 310 -27.50 9.17 6.73
C ILE A 310 -26.43 9.81 7.63
N TYR A 311 -26.60 11.06 8.01
CA TYR A 311 -25.68 11.77 8.90
C TYR A 311 -25.52 11.05 10.24
N VAL A 312 -26.62 10.72 10.89
CA VAL A 312 -26.61 9.98 12.16
C VAL A 312 -25.90 8.64 12.01
N LYS A 313 -26.14 7.95 10.91
CA LYS A 313 -25.55 6.64 10.65
C LYS A 313 -24.07 6.70 10.31
N ARG A 314 -23.57 7.72 9.58
CA ARG A 314 -22.22 7.72 8.99
C ARG A 314 -21.31 8.84 9.49
N CYS A 315 -21.84 9.96 9.90
CA CYS A 315 -21.07 11.18 10.14
C CYS A 315 -21.02 11.59 11.62
N LEU A 316 -22.11 11.36 12.37
CA LEU A 316 -22.28 11.81 13.75
C LEU A 316 -21.14 11.38 14.68
N VAL A 317 -20.65 10.15 14.52
CA VAL A 317 -19.62 9.57 15.42
C VAL A 317 -18.35 10.42 15.44
N CYS A 318 -18.02 11.09 14.33
CA CYS A 318 -16.90 12.02 14.22
C CYS A 318 -17.32 13.48 14.38
N HIS A 319 -18.39 13.90 13.67
CA HIS A 319 -18.78 15.31 13.56
C HIS A 319 -19.73 15.81 14.64
N GLY A 320 -20.23 14.91 15.51
CA GLY A 320 -21.16 15.26 16.60
C GLY A 320 -22.62 15.39 16.12
N ASP A 321 -23.54 15.32 17.06
CA ASP A 321 -24.97 15.48 16.82
C ASP A 321 -25.36 16.92 16.40
N LYS A 322 -24.59 17.91 16.88
CA LYS A 322 -24.73 19.33 16.56
C LYS A 322 -23.89 19.77 15.35
N GLY A 323 -23.10 18.88 14.76
CA GLY A 323 -22.18 19.23 13.68
C GLY A 323 -20.98 20.05 14.12
N ASP A 324 -20.68 20.12 15.42
CA ASP A 324 -19.64 20.93 16.06
C ASP A 324 -18.24 20.28 16.04
N GLY A 325 -18.07 19.18 15.30
CA GLY A 325 -16.83 18.44 15.24
C GLY A 325 -16.45 17.71 16.53
N LYS A 326 -17.36 17.61 17.50
CA LYS A 326 -17.12 17.01 18.83
C LYS A 326 -17.82 15.67 19.01
N GLY A 327 -17.91 14.88 17.96
CA GLY A 327 -18.40 13.52 18.09
C GLY A 327 -17.55 12.67 19.03
N PRO A 328 -18.08 11.53 19.53
CA PRO A 328 -17.40 10.70 20.53
C PRO A 328 -16.01 10.21 20.10
N VAL A 329 -15.74 10.18 18.82
CA VAL A 329 -14.42 9.79 18.27
C VAL A 329 -13.50 10.99 18.04
N ALA A 330 -14.01 12.21 18.00
CA ALA A 330 -13.23 13.41 17.71
C ALA A 330 -11.96 13.57 18.56
N PRO A 331 -11.94 13.26 19.87
CA PRO A 331 -10.73 13.33 20.69
C PRO A 331 -9.59 12.44 20.21
N TYR A 332 -9.88 11.39 19.46
CA TYR A 332 -8.93 10.40 18.94
C TYR A 332 -8.46 10.68 17.52
N LEU A 333 -8.88 11.78 16.92
CA LEU A 333 -8.63 12.11 15.52
C LEU A 333 -7.67 13.30 15.39
N GLU A 334 -6.69 13.16 14.48
CA GLU A 334 -5.80 14.26 14.08
C GLU A 334 -5.68 14.27 12.54
N PRO A 335 -6.03 15.39 11.89
CA PRO A 335 -6.69 16.58 12.45
C PRO A 335 -8.10 16.25 12.96
N ARG A 336 -8.62 17.11 13.84
CA ARG A 336 -10.01 16.99 14.33
C ARG A 336 -11.02 17.05 13.18
N PRO A 337 -12.19 16.42 13.36
CA PRO A 337 -13.30 16.55 12.44
C PRO A 337 -13.70 18.01 12.26
N ARG A 338 -14.17 18.34 11.08
CA ARG A 338 -14.64 19.68 10.75
C ARG A 338 -15.83 20.07 11.64
N ASP A 339 -15.74 21.26 12.22
CA ASP A 339 -16.86 21.97 12.83
C ASP A 339 -17.68 22.61 11.71
N PHE A 340 -18.92 22.15 11.52
CA PHE A 340 -19.82 22.67 10.49
C PHE A 340 -20.52 23.95 10.95
N ILE A 341 -20.60 24.21 12.27
CA ILE A 341 -21.17 25.44 12.83
C ILE A 341 -20.21 26.60 12.55
N ALA A 342 -18.92 26.43 12.86
CA ALA A 342 -17.89 27.41 12.54
C ALA A 342 -17.68 27.61 11.04
N ALA A 343 -18.08 26.62 10.25
CA ALA A 343 -18.11 26.64 8.78
C ALA A 343 -16.80 27.07 8.07
N SER A 344 -15.66 26.86 8.74
CA SER A 344 -14.34 27.16 8.19
C SER A 344 -13.83 25.98 7.35
N PHE A 345 -14.01 26.02 6.02
CA PHE A 345 -13.71 24.90 5.12
C PHE A 345 -12.35 25.06 4.41
N LYS A 346 -11.45 24.07 4.57
CA LYS A 346 -10.07 24.10 4.04
C LYS A 346 -10.01 23.90 2.51
N PHE A 347 -10.91 23.09 1.94
CA PHE A 347 -10.86 22.66 0.54
C PHE A 347 -12.11 23.14 -0.21
N ARG A 348 -11.98 24.27 -0.85
CA ARG A 348 -13.07 24.88 -1.59
C ARG A 348 -12.55 25.54 -2.88
N THR A 349 -13.46 25.91 -3.76
CA THR A 349 -13.20 26.65 -4.98
C THR A 349 -13.68 28.10 -4.89
N THR A 350 -14.21 28.52 -3.76
CA THR A 350 -14.65 29.90 -3.47
C THR A 350 -13.55 30.75 -2.84
N GLN A 351 -13.73 32.06 -2.79
CA GLN A 351 -12.78 32.98 -2.17
C GLN A 351 -12.58 32.69 -0.67
N SER A 352 -11.47 33.18 -0.11
CA SER A 352 -11.15 33.01 1.31
C SER A 352 -12.23 33.65 2.18
N GLY A 353 -12.68 32.93 3.20
CA GLY A 353 -13.76 33.34 4.10
C GLY A 353 -15.17 33.07 3.60
N GLU A 354 -15.36 32.63 2.36
CA GLU A 354 -16.65 32.32 1.78
C GLU A 354 -17.01 30.83 1.88
N PRO A 355 -18.33 30.45 1.87
CA PRO A 355 -18.75 29.08 1.92
C PRO A 355 -18.30 28.29 0.67
N PRO A 356 -18.03 26.96 0.82
CA PRO A 356 -17.75 26.09 -0.32
C PRO A 356 -18.99 25.92 -1.19
N THR A 357 -18.78 25.57 -2.46
CA THR A 357 -19.89 25.15 -3.33
C THR A 357 -20.42 23.77 -2.93
N ASP A 358 -21.61 23.42 -3.41
CA ASP A 358 -22.18 22.08 -3.21
C ASP A 358 -21.30 20.99 -3.83
N GLU A 359 -20.66 21.28 -4.98
CA GLU A 359 -19.72 20.41 -5.68
C GLU A 359 -18.43 20.23 -4.87
N ASP A 360 -17.96 21.25 -4.15
CA ASP A 360 -16.82 21.14 -3.25
C ASP A 360 -17.12 20.16 -2.11
N LEU A 361 -18.27 20.29 -1.48
CA LEU A 361 -18.74 19.39 -0.43
C LEU A 361 -18.92 17.97 -0.97
N PHE A 362 -19.53 17.83 -2.15
CA PHE A 362 -19.74 16.54 -2.79
C PHE A 362 -18.41 15.84 -3.11
N ARG A 363 -17.43 16.59 -3.61
CA ARG A 363 -16.09 16.07 -3.88
C ARG A 363 -15.42 15.57 -2.59
N ILE A 364 -15.53 16.32 -1.49
CA ILE A 364 -14.96 15.92 -0.20
C ILE A 364 -15.67 14.68 0.36
N VAL A 365 -16.99 14.65 0.36
CA VAL A 365 -17.74 13.47 0.81
C VAL A 365 -17.43 12.25 -0.06
N THR A 366 -17.27 12.44 -1.38
CA THR A 366 -17.01 11.35 -2.32
C THR A 366 -15.58 10.79 -2.18
N ARG A 367 -14.57 11.67 -2.13
CA ARG A 367 -13.14 11.28 -2.18
C ARG A 367 -12.49 11.18 -0.82
N GLY A 368 -13.12 11.74 0.22
CA GLY A 368 -12.46 11.96 1.50
C GLY A 368 -11.32 12.97 1.42
N VAL A 369 -10.51 13.03 2.46
CA VAL A 369 -9.30 13.86 2.55
C VAL A 369 -8.10 12.96 2.83
N PRO A 370 -7.24 12.70 1.86
CA PRO A 370 -6.08 11.81 2.02
C PRO A 370 -5.22 12.16 3.24
N GLY A 371 -4.78 11.15 3.96
CA GLY A 371 -3.95 11.32 5.17
C GLY A 371 -4.69 11.91 6.38
N THR A 372 -6.03 11.92 6.36
CA THR A 372 -6.88 12.26 7.51
C THR A 372 -7.89 11.15 7.78
N ALA A 373 -8.68 11.31 8.84
CA ALA A 373 -9.78 10.40 9.15
C ALA A 373 -11.06 10.66 8.32
N MET A 374 -11.10 11.64 7.44
CA MET A 374 -12.25 11.87 6.58
C MET A 374 -12.24 10.91 5.39
N ALA A 375 -13.02 9.84 5.48
CA ALA A 375 -13.15 8.83 4.43
C ALA A 375 -13.85 9.34 3.18
N GLY A 376 -13.59 8.68 2.05
CA GLY A 376 -14.40 8.79 0.84
C GLY A 376 -15.61 7.85 0.92
N TRP A 377 -16.80 8.39 0.83
CA TRP A 377 -18.05 7.64 0.97
C TRP A 377 -18.60 7.16 -0.38
N THR A 378 -17.78 6.50 -1.17
CA THR A 378 -18.22 5.88 -2.44
C THR A 378 -19.17 4.70 -2.23
N THR A 379 -19.26 4.19 -1.00
CA THR A 379 -20.26 3.16 -0.60
C THR A 379 -21.67 3.71 -0.46
N LEU A 380 -21.83 5.01 -0.31
CA LEU A 380 -23.11 5.68 -0.41
C LEU A 380 -23.45 5.94 -1.89
N SER A 381 -24.73 5.79 -2.23
CA SER A 381 -25.20 6.20 -3.56
C SER A 381 -24.91 7.69 -3.80
N GLU A 382 -24.86 8.10 -5.05
CA GLU A 382 -24.66 9.51 -5.37
C GLU A 382 -25.78 10.38 -4.79
N GLN A 383 -27.01 9.90 -4.84
CA GLN A 383 -28.16 10.55 -4.25
C GLN A 383 -28.01 10.68 -2.72
N ASP A 384 -27.56 9.64 -2.02
CA ASP A 384 -27.36 9.69 -0.56
C ASP A 384 -26.28 10.69 -0.17
N ARG A 385 -25.23 10.80 -0.96
CA ARG A 385 -24.18 11.81 -0.74
C ARG A 385 -24.73 13.23 -0.89
N TRP A 386 -25.59 13.48 -1.87
CA TRP A 386 -26.26 14.76 -2.01
C TRP A 386 -27.23 15.05 -0.87
N LEU A 387 -28.03 14.06 -0.46
CA LEU A 387 -28.97 14.20 0.67
C LEU A 387 -28.26 14.57 1.97
N VAL A 388 -27.14 13.91 2.31
CA VAL A 388 -26.38 14.22 3.54
C VAL A 388 -25.73 15.60 3.47
N ILE A 389 -25.29 16.08 2.29
CA ILE A 389 -24.77 17.42 2.09
C ILE A 389 -25.88 18.46 2.36
N GLY A 390 -27.10 18.26 1.83
CA GLY A 390 -28.23 19.12 2.12
C GLY A 390 -28.48 19.26 3.63
N TYR A 391 -28.36 18.16 4.37
CA TYR A 391 -28.51 18.18 5.83
C TYR A 391 -27.33 18.89 6.52
N ILE A 392 -26.05 18.64 6.11
CA ILE A 392 -24.86 19.28 6.68
C ILE A 392 -24.95 20.80 6.57
N LYS A 393 -25.49 21.34 5.49
CA LYS A 393 -25.65 22.77 5.28
C LYS A 393 -26.60 23.43 6.28
N LYS A 394 -27.45 22.67 6.97
CA LYS A 394 -28.34 23.20 8.01
C LYS A 394 -27.64 23.51 9.34
N PHE A 395 -26.41 23.09 9.52
CA PHE A 395 -25.66 23.42 10.73
C PHE A 395 -25.14 24.85 10.80
N SER A 396 -25.14 25.58 9.66
CA SER A 396 -24.62 26.96 9.62
C SER A 396 -25.37 27.83 8.61
N ASP A 397 -25.67 29.06 9.00
CA ASP A 397 -26.32 30.05 8.17
C ASP A 397 -25.43 30.57 7.03
N VAL A 398 -24.12 30.27 7.09
CA VAL A 398 -23.15 30.66 6.02
C VAL A 398 -23.58 30.16 4.64
N PHE A 399 -24.31 29.06 4.57
CA PHE A 399 -24.79 28.49 3.31
C PHE A 399 -26.05 29.16 2.75
N THR A 400 -26.60 30.19 3.41
CA THR A 400 -27.66 31.04 2.85
C THR A 400 -27.13 31.92 1.73
N GLU A 401 -25.83 32.21 1.74
CA GLU A 401 -25.12 32.94 0.71
C GLU A 401 -24.34 31.99 -0.21
N LYS A 402 -24.18 32.38 -1.46
CA LYS A 402 -23.36 31.62 -2.41
C LYS A 402 -21.96 32.24 -2.44
N GLY A 403 -20.95 31.42 -2.26
CA GLY A 403 -19.57 31.86 -2.39
C GLY A 403 -19.21 32.20 -3.85
N THR A 404 -18.30 33.15 -4.03
CA THR A 404 -17.75 33.58 -5.31
C THR A 404 -16.72 32.57 -5.78
N VAL A 405 -17.04 31.82 -6.83
CA VAL A 405 -16.15 30.78 -7.37
C VAL A 405 -14.93 31.41 -8.03
N VAL A 406 -13.75 31.03 -7.57
CA VAL A 406 -12.47 31.38 -8.19
C VAL A 406 -12.32 30.57 -9.49
N LYS A 407 -12.41 31.27 -10.63
CA LYS A 407 -12.21 30.65 -11.94
C LYS A 407 -10.80 30.99 -12.42
N PRO A 408 -9.85 30.01 -12.37
CA PRO A 408 -8.52 30.31 -12.92
C PRO A 408 -8.60 30.53 -14.41
N ALA A 409 -7.82 31.48 -14.92
CA ALA A 409 -7.57 31.62 -16.35
C ALA A 409 -6.91 30.33 -16.91
N LYS A 410 -6.64 30.33 -18.19
CA LYS A 410 -6.01 29.20 -18.86
C LYS A 410 -4.67 28.89 -18.19
N GLU A 411 -4.45 27.62 -17.85
CA GLU A 411 -3.18 27.16 -17.30
C GLU A 411 -2.01 27.52 -18.22
N VAL A 412 -1.00 28.11 -17.62
CA VAL A 412 0.27 28.38 -18.31
C VAL A 412 1.01 27.04 -18.42
N ALA A 413 1.52 26.71 -19.61
CA ALA A 413 2.26 25.46 -19.79
C ALA A 413 3.56 25.47 -18.97
N ALA A 414 3.88 24.32 -18.37
CA ALA A 414 5.13 24.15 -17.64
C ALA A 414 6.33 24.26 -18.59
N SER A 415 7.27 25.13 -18.26
CA SER A 415 8.59 25.21 -18.91
C SER A 415 9.66 25.47 -17.85
N ALA A 416 10.93 25.33 -18.22
CA ALA A 416 12.03 25.61 -17.30
C ALA A 416 12.01 27.05 -16.77
N GLU A 417 11.63 28.01 -17.61
CA GLU A 417 11.51 29.41 -17.26
C GLU A 417 10.33 29.66 -16.29
N VAL A 418 9.20 29.03 -16.55
CA VAL A 418 8.02 29.11 -15.66
C VAL A 418 8.33 28.52 -14.30
N ILE A 419 9.02 27.39 -14.25
CA ILE A 419 9.44 26.75 -13.00
C ILE A 419 10.47 27.63 -12.25
N ALA A 420 11.45 28.21 -12.96
CA ALA A 420 12.41 29.14 -12.38
C ALA A 420 11.73 30.39 -11.80
N LYS A 421 10.77 30.99 -12.52
CA LYS A 421 9.94 32.06 -12.02
C LYS A 421 9.17 31.63 -10.77
N GLY A 422 8.60 30.42 -10.77
CA GLY A 422 7.90 29.88 -9.62
C GLY A 422 8.79 29.72 -8.38
N LYS A 423 10.06 29.34 -8.55
CA LYS A 423 11.04 29.30 -7.49
C LYS A 423 11.32 30.68 -6.89
N ASP A 424 11.38 31.71 -7.72
CA ASP A 424 11.56 33.10 -7.25
C ASP A 424 10.30 33.59 -6.51
N VAL A 425 9.11 33.22 -6.98
CA VAL A 425 7.86 33.52 -6.26
C VAL A 425 7.83 32.82 -4.91
N TYR A 426 8.24 31.55 -4.84
CA TYR A 426 8.32 30.78 -3.60
C TYR A 426 9.19 31.46 -2.54
N LYS A 427 10.33 32.00 -2.96
CA LYS A 427 11.23 32.75 -2.08
C LYS A 427 10.64 34.09 -1.67
N ARG A 428 10.11 34.86 -2.62
CA ARG A 428 9.57 36.21 -2.40
C ARG A 428 8.31 36.20 -1.54
N ALA A 429 7.43 35.21 -1.74
CA ALA A 429 6.22 35.00 -0.95
C ALA A 429 6.50 34.26 0.38
N LYS A 430 7.78 33.97 0.68
CA LYS A 430 8.24 33.37 1.92
C LYS A 430 7.61 32.01 2.26
N CYS A 431 7.24 31.24 1.24
CA CYS A 431 6.66 29.91 1.43
C CYS A 431 7.61 28.97 2.21
N TRP A 432 8.93 29.20 2.06
CA TRP A 432 9.98 28.46 2.72
C TRP A 432 9.98 28.58 4.26
N GLU A 433 9.43 29.66 4.81
CA GLU A 433 9.37 29.84 6.26
C GLU A 433 8.59 28.71 6.96
N CYS A 434 7.55 28.19 6.28
CA CYS A 434 6.76 27.05 6.76
C CYS A 434 7.14 25.74 6.05
N HIS A 435 7.25 25.79 4.70
CA HIS A 435 7.44 24.58 3.90
C HIS A 435 8.90 24.16 3.72
N GLY A 436 9.88 24.97 4.19
CA GLY A 436 11.31 24.72 4.02
C GLY A 436 11.85 25.10 2.64
N GLN A 437 13.16 25.24 2.51
CA GLN A 437 13.83 25.66 1.27
C GLN A 437 13.58 24.68 0.12
N GLU A 438 13.52 23.40 0.42
CA GLU A 438 13.31 22.29 -0.52
C GLU A 438 11.88 21.72 -0.48
N GLY A 439 10.95 22.41 0.19
CA GLY A 439 9.55 22.00 0.29
C GLY A 439 9.28 20.79 1.18
N ARG A 440 10.15 20.51 2.16
CA ARG A 440 10.02 19.33 3.04
C ARG A 440 9.10 19.54 4.24
N GLY A 441 8.55 20.74 4.40
CA GLY A 441 7.73 21.10 5.55
C GLY A 441 8.54 21.34 6.83
N ASP A 442 9.82 21.62 6.67
CA ASP A 442 10.86 21.80 7.70
C ASP A 442 11.26 23.27 7.86
N GLY A 443 10.40 24.20 7.46
CA GLY A 443 10.66 25.63 7.65
C GLY A 443 10.72 25.99 9.12
N GLU A 444 11.44 27.08 9.43
CA GLU A 444 11.68 27.56 10.81
C GLU A 444 10.37 27.83 11.58
N ALA A 445 9.31 28.23 10.90
CA ALA A 445 8.00 28.44 11.50
C ALA A 445 7.20 27.13 11.70
N ALA A 446 7.55 26.05 10.99
CA ALA A 446 6.77 24.82 10.97
C ALA A 446 6.49 24.21 12.36
N PRO A 447 7.42 24.19 13.32
CA PRO A 447 7.17 23.63 14.67
C PRO A 447 6.13 24.42 15.48
N LYS A 448 5.88 25.68 15.13
CA LYS A 448 5.02 26.60 15.88
C LYS A 448 3.61 26.73 15.30
N LEU A 449 3.33 26.07 14.16
CA LEU A 449 2.06 26.21 13.46
C LEU A 449 0.91 25.61 14.27
N LYS A 450 -0.18 26.37 14.40
CA LYS A 450 -1.43 25.95 15.02
C LYS A 450 -2.60 26.31 14.10
N ASP A 451 -3.68 25.54 14.18
CA ASP A 451 -4.95 25.90 13.55
C ASP A 451 -5.78 26.81 14.45
N ASP A 452 -6.94 27.27 13.95
CA ASP A 452 -7.84 28.17 14.69
C ASP A 452 -8.38 27.55 16.00
N ALA A 453 -8.37 26.22 16.12
CA ALA A 453 -8.73 25.53 17.36
C ALA A 453 -7.57 25.48 18.38
N GLY A 454 -6.38 26.01 17.99
CA GLY A 454 -5.17 25.97 18.81
C GLY A 454 -4.41 24.65 18.73
N ASP A 455 -4.87 23.73 17.89
CA ASP A 455 -4.21 22.45 17.69
C ASP A 455 -2.96 22.59 16.81
N ARG A 456 -1.89 21.86 17.17
CA ARG A 456 -0.67 21.82 16.37
C ARG A 456 -0.95 21.22 14.99
N ILE A 457 -0.48 21.89 13.94
CA ILE A 457 -0.55 21.39 12.58
C ILE A 457 0.85 21.36 11.96
N ARG A 458 1.01 20.58 10.91
CA ARG A 458 2.28 20.45 10.18
C ARG A 458 2.16 21.09 8.81
N ALA A 459 3.17 21.87 8.42
CA ALA A 459 3.30 22.31 7.04
C ALA A 459 3.36 21.10 6.10
N ALA A 460 2.69 21.18 4.96
CA ALA A 460 2.69 20.08 3.99
C ALA A 460 4.10 19.85 3.45
N GLN A 461 4.50 18.58 3.36
CA GLN A 461 5.70 18.18 2.65
C GLN A 461 5.40 18.13 1.15
N LEU A 462 5.91 19.11 0.41
CA LEU A 462 5.61 19.31 -1.00
C LEU A 462 6.35 18.31 -1.91
N THR A 463 7.41 17.67 -1.41
CA THR A 463 8.18 16.67 -2.16
C THR A 463 7.43 15.34 -2.37
N LYS A 464 6.41 15.08 -1.56
CA LYS A 464 5.57 13.86 -1.61
C LYS A 464 4.20 14.21 -2.17
N GLY A 465 4.08 14.28 -3.51
CA GLY A 465 2.84 14.68 -4.19
C GLY A 465 1.61 13.87 -3.76
N TRP A 466 1.80 12.57 -3.52
CA TRP A 466 0.74 11.67 -3.07
C TRP A 466 0.23 11.93 -1.63
N ARG A 467 0.95 12.74 -0.85
CA ARG A 467 0.54 13.19 0.50
C ARG A 467 -0.14 14.56 0.51
N ILE A 468 -0.16 15.29 -0.61
CA ILE A 468 -0.73 16.63 -0.66
C ILE A 468 -2.26 16.54 -0.56
N LYS A 469 -2.79 17.01 0.56
CA LYS A 469 -4.24 17.11 0.80
C LYS A 469 -4.86 18.10 -0.18
N GLY A 470 -5.94 17.74 -0.84
CA GLY A 470 -6.63 18.60 -1.81
C GLY A 470 -6.18 18.44 -3.25
N GLY A 471 -5.22 17.58 -3.55
CA GLY A 471 -4.77 17.24 -4.89
C GLY A 471 -3.34 17.65 -5.19
N ARG A 472 -2.69 16.91 -6.08
CA ARG A 472 -1.25 17.02 -6.40
C ARG A 472 -0.97 17.68 -7.75
N GLU A 473 -2.01 17.92 -8.55
CA GLU A 473 -1.85 18.50 -9.87
C GLU A 473 -1.68 20.01 -9.79
N ALA A 474 -1.03 20.61 -10.79
CA ALA A 474 -0.75 22.07 -10.79
C ALA A 474 -2.00 22.91 -10.56
N ARG A 475 -3.13 22.50 -11.13
CA ARG A 475 -4.43 23.18 -10.93
C ARG A 475 -4.92 23.09 -9.48
N ASP A 476 -4.78 21.95 -8.83
CA ASP A 476 -5.18 21.78 -7.43
C ASP A 476 -4.32 22.67 -6.51
N ILE A 477 -3.02 22.72 -6.78
CA ILE A 477 -2.04 23.54 -6.06
C ILE A 477 -2.33 25.03 -6.28
N PHE A 478 -2.58 25.44 -7.55
CA PHE A 478 -2.99 26.80 -7.88
C PHE A 478 -4.23 27.24 -7.09
N MET A 479 -5.24 26.34 -7.01
CA MET A 479 -6.45 26.62 -6.24
C MET A 479 -6.14 26.85 -4.75
N ARG A 480 -5.20 26.09 -4.17
CA ARG A 480 -4.80 26.29 -2.75
C ARG A 480 -4.17 27.65 -2.52
N PHE A 481 -3.35 28.14 -3.44
CA PHE A 481 -2.79 29.50 -3.33
C PHE A 481 -3.85 30.58 -3.53
N SER A 482 -4.85 30.32 -4.37
CA SER A 482 -5.90 31.28 -4.69
C SER A 482 -6.98 31.38 -3.63
N THR A 483 -7.32 30.26 -2.98
CA THR A 483 -8.39 30.21 -1.97
C THR A 483 -7.87 30.21 -0.54
N GLY A 484 -6.58 29.95 -0.32
CA GLY A 484 -6.06 29.66 0.99
C GLY A 484 -6.63 28.38 1.59
N MET A 485 -6.36 28.14 2.85
CA MET A 485 -6.89 27.01 3.64
C MET A 485 -7.46 27.54 4.95
N ASP A 486 -8.71 27.98 4.93
CA ASP A 486 -9.36 28.60 6.09
C ASP A 486 -9.28 27.71 7.33
N GLY A 487 -9.08 28.34 8.48
CA GLY A 487 -8.83 27.66 9.74
C GLY A 487 -7.39 27.14 9.89
N THR A 488 -6.45 27.58 9.02
CA THR A 488 -5.03 27.28 9.12
C THR A 488 -4.19 28.53 8.80
N PRO A 489 -2.89 28.58 9.19
CA PRO A 489 -2.00 29.67 8.81
C PRO A 489 -1.67 29.78 7.31
N MET A 490 -2.16 28.90 6.45
CA MET A 490 -1.96 28.98 5.00
C MET A 490 -2.91 30.00 4.38
N PRO A 491 -2.46 31.24 4.04
CA PRO A 491 -3.34 32.31 3.56
C PRO A 491 -3.73 32.11 2.10
N SER A 492 -4.71 32.90 1.65
CA SER A 492 -4.90 33.18 0.23
C SER A 492 -3.82 34.14 -0.27
N PHE A 493 -3.29 33.87 -1.47
CA PHE A 493 -2.37 34.76 -2.17
C PHE A 493 -3.03 35.44 -3.39
N ALA A 494 -4.37 35.41 -3.46
CA ALA A 494 -5.09 36.01 -4.60
C ALA A 494 -4.82 37.51 -4.74
N ASP A 495 -4.71 38.25 -3.62
CA ASP A 495 -4.51 39.67 -3.60
C ASP A 495 -3.04 40.10 -3.72
N SER A 496 -2.12 39.22 -3.31
CA SER A 496 -0.67 39.53 -3.27
C SER A 496 0.14 39.00 -4.43
N LEU A 497 -0.38 37.98 -5.15
CA LEU A 497 0.25 37.41 -6.33
C LEU A 497 -0.72 37.47 -7.53
N ASN A 498 -0.24 37.94 -8.65
CA ASN A 498 -1.00 37.89 -9.90
C ASN A 498 -1.17 36.43 -10.35
N GLU A 499 -2.05 36.19 -11.31
CA GLU A 499 -2.42 34.84 -11.73
C GLU A 499 -1.26 34.09 -12.39
N GLU A 500 -0.42 34.78 -13.16
CA GLU A 500 0.76 34.18 -13.79
C GLU A 500 1.79 33.71 -12.74
N ASP A 501 2.01 34.51 -11.70
CA ASP A 501 2.90 34.13 -10.58
C ASP A 501 2.36 32.93 -9.82
N ARG A 502 1.03 32.85 -9.60
CA ARG A 502 0.41 31.70 -8.95
C ARG A 502 0.52 30.43 -9.78
N TRP A 503 0.40 30.52 -11.12
CA TRP A 503 0.65 29.38 -12.00
C TRP A 503 2.12 28.95 -12.00
N ALA A 504 3.04 29.90 -12.08
CA ALA A 504 4.46 29.61 -12.00
C ALA A 504 4.82 28.92 -10.67
N LEU A 505 4.28 29.44 -9.55
CA LEU A 505 4.44 28.83 -8.22
C LEU A 505 3.85 27.42 -8.17
N ALA A 506 2.68 27.17 -8.76
CA ALA A 506 2.06 25.85 -8.81
C ALA A 506 2.93 24.85 -9.57
N HIS A 507 3.50 25.22 -10.71
CA HIS A 507 4.42 24.37 -11.46
C HIS A 507 5.74 24.14 -10.71
N TYR A 508 6.25 25.14 -10.01
CA TYR A 508 7.41 24.93 -9.15
C TYR A 508 7.12 23.94 -8.02
N VAL A 509 6.02 24.11 -7.30
CA VAL A 509 5.63 23.17 -6.24
C VAL A 509 5.39 21.75 -6.81
N LYS A 510 4.80 21.65 -8.00
CA LYS A 510 4.69 20.35 -8.68
C LYS A 510 6.05 19.76 -9.02
N SER A 511 7.03 20.57 -9.42
CA SER A 511 8.40 20.12 -9.70
C SER A 511 9.16 19.62 -8.45
N LEU A 512 8.74 20.04 -7.26
CA LEU A 512 9.29 19.55 -6.01
C LEU A 512 8.85 18.13 -5.68
N GLN A 513 7.83 17.59 -6.34
CA GLN A 513 7.30 16.24 -6.10
C GLN A 513 8.25 15.16 -6.65
N THR A 514 9.42 15.06 -6.05
CA THR A 514 10.51 14.16 -6.49
C THR A 514 10.51 12.81 -5.77
N VAL A 515 9.78 12.69 -4.67
CA VAL A 515 9.67 11.44 -3.94
C VAL A 515 8.52 10.64 -4.52
N GLU A 516 8.85 9.49 -5.10
CA GLU A 516 7.83 8.57 -5.63
C GLU A 516 7.04 7.91 -4.51
N GLU A 517 5.76 7.66 -4.77
CA GLU A 517 4.96 6.82 -3.89
C GLU A 517 5.56 5.41 -3.85
N PRO A 518 5.86 4.85 -2.67
CA PRO A 518 6.39 3.50 -2.59
C PRO A 518 5.45 2.51 -3.28
N GLY A 519 5.96 1.86 -4.30
CA GLY A 519 5.21 0.92 -5.12
C GLY A 519 5.19 -0.51 -4.55
N ASP A 520 4.66 -1.44 -5.35
CA ASP A 520 4.56 -2.86 -5.00
C ASP A 520 5.88 -3.68 -5.06
N PRO A 521 7.00 -3.23 -5.66
CA PRO A 521 8.22 -4.02 -5.59
C PRO A 521 8.65 -4.18 -4.13
N VAL A 522 8.79 -5.41 -3.69
CA VAL A 522 9.16 -5.76 -2.31
C VAL A 522 10.56 -6.36 -2.24
N VAL A 523 11.29 -6.37 -3.36
CA VAL A 523 12.61 -7.00 -3.48
C VAL A 523 13.67 -5.99 -3.86
N LEU A 524 14.60 -5.76 -2.94
CA LEU A 524 15.83 -5.01 -3.17
C LEU A 524 16.89 -5.93 -3.79
N ARG A 525 17.47 -5.53 -4.90
CA ARG A 525 18.60 -6.21 -5.51
C ARG A 525 19.90 -5.57 -5.02
N ALA A 526 20.70 -6.32 -4.25
CA ALA A 526 22.02 -5.89 -3.85
C ALA A 526 23.01 -6.21 -4.97
N THR A 527 23.61 -5.18 -5.55
CA THR A 527 24.57 -5.33 -6.64
C THR A 527 25.96 -5.65 -6.10
N ARG A 528 26.66 -6.58 -6.75
CA ARG A 528 28.03 -6.95 -6.37
C ARG A 528 29.01 -5.87 -6.81
N LEU A 529 29.86 -5.40 -5.89
CA LEU A 529 30.98 -4.51 -6.16
C LEU A 529 32.32 -5.26 -6.05
N ALA A 530 33.24 -4.96 -6.95
CA ALA A 530 34.63 -5.36 -6.80
C ALA A 530 35.33 -4.39 -5.83
N GLY A 531 35.97 -4.91 -4.79
CA GLY A 531 36.72 -4.12 -3.82
C GLY A 531 35.92 -3.64 -2.60
N PRO A 532 36.36 -2.59 -1.92
CA PRO A 532 35.75 -2.14 -0.67
C PRO A 532 34.38 -1.51 -0.89
N LEU A 533 33.43 -1.85 -0.02
CA LEU A 533 32.09 -1.26 -0.03
C LEU A 533 32.09 0.21 0.42
N PRO A 534 31.17 1.05 -0.08
CA PRO A 534 31.06 2.44 0.34
C PRO A 534 30.57 2.51 1.80
N GLY A 535 31.44 2.99 2.68
CA GLY A 535 31.12 3.20 4.11
C GLY A 535 30.66 4.62 4.42
N ASP A 536 30.80 5.56 3.46
CA ASP A 536 30.30 6.91 3.60
C ASP A 536 28.91 7.05 2.99
N PRO A 537 27.91 7.62 3.71
CA PRO A 537 26.56 7.84 3.18
C PRO A 537 26.52 8.74 1.94
N ASP A 538 27.47 9.64 1.77
CA ASP A 538 27.56 10.55 0.61
C ASP A 538 28.46 10.04 -0.52
N ASP A 539 28.96 8.79 -0.46
CA ASP A 539 29.73 8.19 -1.54
C ASP A 539 28.92 8.15 -2.84
N ALA A 540 29.46 8.74 -3.91
CA ALA A 540 28.79 8.87 -5.20
C ALA A 540 28.37 7.51 -5.82
N ARG A 541 29.00 6.40 -5.41
CA ARG A 541 28.62 5.06 -5.88
C ARG A 541 27.19 4.70 -5.50
N TRP A 542 26.67 5.19 -4.37
CA TRP A 542 25.29 4.93 -3.94
C TRP A 542 24.23 5.39 -4.95
N ALA A 543 24.51 6.45 -5.70
CA ALA A 543 23.57 6.94 -6.73
C ALA A 543 23.31 5.90 -7.83
N LYS A 544 24.24 4.96 -8.05
CA LYS A 544 24.13 3.90 -9.07
C LYS A 544 23.49 2.61 -8.54
N ALA A 545 23.34 2.47 -7.22
CA ALA A 545 22.73 1.30 -6.62
C ALA A 545 21.22 1.26 -6.91
N PRO A 546 20.65 0.10 -7.27
CA PRO A 546 19.20 -0.08 -7.25
C PRO A 546 18.64 0.28 -5.87
N PHE A 547 17.44 0.85 -5.85
CA PHE A 547 16.78 1.22 -4.61
C PHE A 547 15.44 0.56 -4.45
N LEU A 548 14.99 0.46 -3.22
CA LEU A 548 13.65 0.05 -2.84
C LEU A 548 13.06 1.10 -1.90
N GLY A 549 11.91 1.66 -2.27
CA GLY A 549 11.09 2.45 -1.36
C GLY A 549 10.32 1.53 -0.41
N VAL A 550 10.64 1.57 0.87
CA VAL A 550 9.97 0.78 1.92
C VAL A 550 8.97 1.68 2.64
N PRO A 551 7.66 1.44 2.47
CA PRO A 551 6.64 2.20 3.18
C PRO A 551 6.59 1.81 4.66
N LEU A 552 6.42 2.82 5.52
CA LEU A 552 6.27 2.63 6.96
C LEU A 552 4.86 3.04 7.42
N ALA A 553 4.36 2.37 8.43
CA ALA A 553 3.15 2.71 9.15
C ALA A 553 3.48 2.90 10.63
N GLY A 554 2.67 3.67 11.34
CA GLY A 554 2.78 3.76 12.79
C GLY A 554 2.55 2.39 13.44
N GLN A 555 3.26 2.14 14.51
CA GLN A 555 3.12 0.90 15.27
C GLN A 555 1.77 0.85 15.99
N VAL A 556 0.85 0.04 15.49
CA VAL A 556 -0.50 -0.15 16.05
C VAL A 556 -0.74 -1.59 16.54
N LEU A 557 0.31 -2.41 16.55
CA LEU A 557 0.23 -3.85 16.84
C LEU A 557 0.22 -4.16 18.33
N ALA A 558 0.95 -3.37 19.13
CA ALA A 558 1.09 -3.54 20.55
C ALA A 558 1.07 -2.19 21.29
N ARG A 559 0.67 -2.19 22.56
CA ARG A 559 0.73 -0.97 23.41
C ARG A 559 2.17 -0.67 23.83
N PRO A 560 2.54 0.64 23.90
CA PRO A 560 1.76 1.80 23.45
C PRO A 560 1.70 1.86 21.91
N ARG A 561 0.49 2.05 21.36
CA ARG A 561 0.28 2.18 19.91
C ARG A 561 0.63 3.60 19.46
N TRP A 562 1.23 3.70 18.27
CA TRP A 562 1.63 4.97 17.70
C TRP A 562 1.02 5.18 16.31
N GLN A 563 0.10 6.13 16.19
CA GLN A 563 -0.58 6.42 14.91
C GLN A 563 0.02 7.60 14.16
N ASN A 564 0.69 8.53 14.86
CA ASN A 564 1.21 9.78 14.32
C ASN A 564 2.72 9.72 14.08
N HIS A 565 3.17 8.68 13.39
CA HIS A 565 4.56 8.57 12.98
C HIS A 565 4.94 9.69 12.01
N SER A 566 6.20 10.13 12.04
CA SER A 566 6.73 11.16 11.13
C SER A 566 7.40 10.56 9.91
N VAL A 567 8.10 9.42 10.08
CA VAL A 567 8.79 8.72 9.00
C VAL A 567 7.82 7.77 8.31
N ASP A 568 7.39 8.10 7.12
CA ASP A 568 6.39 7.34 6.35
C ASP A 568 6.98 6.47 5.23
N ALA A 569 8.26 6.67 4.89
CA ALA A 569 8.97 5.85 3.92
C ALA A 569 10.49 5.93 4.12
N VAL A 570 11.17 4.84 3.83
CA VAL A 570 12.64 4.76 3.81
C VAL A 570 13.09 4.22 2.46
N THR A 571 14.01 4.91 1.81
CA THR A 571 14.69 4.40 0.61
C THR A 571 15.86 3.54 1.05
N VAL A 572 15.88 2.28 0.62
CA VAL A 572 16.94 1.33 0.96
C VAL A 572 17.71 0.96 -0.29
N ARG A 573 19.06 1.02 -0.22
CA ARG A 573 19.98 0.57 -1.26
C ARG A 573 20.93 -0.45 -0.66
N ALA A 574 21.48 -1.36 -1.45
CA ALA A 574 22.46 -2.31 -0.96
C ALA A 574 23.54 -2.62 -2.01
N TYR A 575 24.76 -2.73 -1.51
CA TYR A 575 25.89 -3.31 -2.21
C TYR A 575 26.48 -4.45 -1.41
N TYR A 576 27.07 -5.42 -2.08
CA TYR A 576 27.83 -6.49 -1.43
C TYR A 576 29.12 -6.80 -2.21
N ASN A 577 30.06 -7.43 -1.54
CA ASN A 577 31.25 -8.01 -2.14
C ASN A 577 31.44 -9.45 -1.62
N ASP A 578 32.59 -10.04 -1.80
CA ASP A 578 32.85 -11.44 -1.40
C ASP A 578 32.86 -11.66 0.12
N THR A 579 32.96 -10.61 0.91
CA THR A 579 33.11 -10.70 2.37
C THR A 579 32.05 -9.96 3.16
N ALA A 580 31.41 -8.94 2.60
CA ALA A 580 30.53 -8.04 3.35
C ALA A 580 29.33 -7.55 2.52
N ILE A 581 28.32 -7.05 3.22
CA ILE A 581 27.17 -6.32 2.68
C ILE A 581 27.05 -4.96 3.36
N ALA A 582 26.68 -3.94 2.59
CA ALA A 582 26.38 -2.61 3.07
C ALA A 582 24.99 -2.19 2.61
N PHE A 583 24.23 -1.62 3.54
CA PHE A 583 22.93 -1.00 3.29
C PHE A 583 23.03 0.51 3.46
N LEU A 584 22.47 1.28 2.54
CA LEU A 584 22.21 2.71 2.72
C LEU A 584 20.69 2.88 2.93
N LEU A 585 20.34 3.55 4.01
CA LEU A 585 18.97 3.93 4.36
C LEU A 585 18.85 5.46 4.29
N GLU A 586 17.82 5.95 3.59
CA GLU A 586 17.59 7.38 3.42
C GLU A 586 16.12 7.68 3.77
N TRP A 587 15.90 8.67 4.65
CA TRP A 587 14.53 9.11 4.98
C TRP A 587 14.49 10.61 5.23
N ASP A 588 13.33 11.20 5.06
CA ASP A 588 13.10 12.60 5.38
C ASP A 588 12.88 12.77 6.89
N ASP A 589 13.63 13.68 7.47
CA ASP A 589 13.56 14.05 8.86
C ASP A 589 13.78 15.55 9.00
N ARG A 590 12.84 16.24 9.62
CA ARG A 590 12.81 17.70 9.69
C ARG A 590 13.82 18.28 10.66
N SER A 591 14.28 17.50 11.62
CA SER A 591 15.21 17.86 12.66
C SER A 591 16.36 16.88 12.74
N ARG A 592 17.39 17.26 13.38
CA ARG A 592 18.54 16.44 13.70
C ARG A 592 18.60 16.25 15.22
N ASP A 593 18.06 15.15 15.70
CA ASP A 593 17.95 14.87 17.12
C ASP A 593 19.02 13.86 17.56
N THR A 594 20.06 14.38 18.18
CA THR A 594 21.29 13.60 18.54
C THR A 594 21.49 13.50 20.06
N ASP A 595 20.59 14.05 20.87
CA ASP A 595 20.61 13.89 22.32
C ASP A 595 19.60 12.81 22.74
N HIS A 596 19.97 12.01 23.72
CA HIS A 596 19.07 11.01 24.28
C HIS A 596 19.09 11.05 25.81
N GLN A 597 18.18 11.82 26.36
CA GLN A 597 17.88 11.89 27.77
C GLN A 597 16.36 11.73 27.95
N PRO A 598 15.84 10.50 27.80
CA PRO A 598 14.43 10.27 28.06
C PRO A 598 14.16 10.61 29.52
N GLY A 599 13.16 11.43 29.75
CA GLY A 599 12.61 11.60 31.06
C GLY A 599 12.18 10.23 31.65
N PRO A 600 11.90 10.14 32.97
CA PRO A 600 11.36 8.90 33.52
C PRO A 600 10.20 8.48 32.58
N GLU A 601 10.21 7.22 32.12
CA GLU A 601 9.05 6.66 31.44
C GLU A 601 7.89 7.01 32.36
N ALA A 602 7.22 8.12 32.08
CA ALA A 602 5.92 8.39 32.67
C ALA A 602 5.21 7.08 32.31
N GLU A 603 4.85 6.28 33.34
CA GLU A 603 3.99 5.14 33.14
C GLU A 603 2.99 5.64 32.14
N LEU A 604 3.11 5.16 30.89
CA LEU A 604 2.13 5.42 29.87
C LEU A 604 0.91 4.71 30.41
N LYS A 605 0.32 5.33 31.48
CA LYS A 605 -0.97 4.96 32.03
C LYS A 605 -1.78 4.76 30.79
N GLU A 606 -2.18 3.51 30.59
CA GLU A 606 -3.05 3.06 29.53
C GLU A 606 -3.58 4.24 28.76
N ALA A 607 -2.91 4.56 27.67
CA ALA A 607 -3.15 5.82 27.02
C ALA A 607 -4.65 5.89 26.75
N THR A 608 -5.34 6.52 27.67
CA THR A 608 -6.59 7.13 27.34
C THR A 608 -6.22 8.04 26.19
N TYR A 609 -6.38 7.53 24.95
CA TYR A 609 -6.37 8.44 23.83
C TYR A 609 -7.07 9.73 24.29
N PRO A 610 -6.42 10.87 24.27
CA PRO A 610 -6.01 11.52 23.05
C PRO A 610 -4.48 11.55 22.92
N LEU A 611 -3.99 11.25 21.74
CA LEU A 611 -2.59 11.35 21.29
C LEU A 611 -1.92 12.72 21.55
N ARG A 612 -2.61 13.66 22.16
CA ARG A 612 -2.21 15.03 22.39
C ARG A 612 -1.19 15.20 23.52
N ASP A 613 -1.20 14.30 24.48
CA ASP A 613 -0.35 14.38 25.66
C ASP A 613 0.98 13.61 25.50
N LEU A 614 1.19 12.99 24.31
CA LEU A 614 2.42 12.29 23.97
C LEU A 614 3.46 13.18 23.25
N THR A 615 3.28 14.50 23.28
CA THR A 615 4.40 15.41 22.97
C THR A 615 5.50 15.18 24.01
N PRO A 616 6.79 15.20 23.60
CA PRO A 616 7.89 15.14 24.54
C PRO A 616 7.64 16.11 25.69
N GLY A 617 7.75 15.62 26.93
CA GLY A 617 7.64 16.48 28.10
C GLY A 617 8.63 17.63 27.96
N PRO A 618 8.38 18.81 28.57
CA PRO A 618 9.35 19.88 28.59
C PRO A 618 10.64 19.38 29.24
N GLY A 619 11.67 19.14 28.42
CA GLY A 619 12.97 18.60 28.84
C GLY A 619 13.32 17.19 28.35
N ASP A 620 12.37 16.43 27.76
CA ASP A 620 12.68 15.15 27.11
C ASP A 620 13.50 15.40 25.84
N LYS A 621 14.69 14.83 25.80
CA LYS A 621 15.53 14.76 24.62
C LYS A 621 15.49 13.33 24.08
N LEU A 622 14.98 13.17 22.87
CA LEU A 622 14.84 11.88 22.23
C LEU A 622 15.64 11.91 20.91
N ARG A 623 16.35 10.85 20.64
CA ARG A 623 17.20 10.73 19.45
C ARG A 623 16.44 10.24 18.24
N ASP A 624 16.94 10.57 17.06
CA ASP A 624 16.60 9.89 15.84
C ASP A 624 17.27 8.51 15.80
N ALA A 625 16.56 7.54 15.26
CA ALA A 625 17.07 6.18 15.15
C ALA A 625 16.42 5.43 13.98
N ILE A 626 17.15 4.46 13.45
CA ILE A 626 16.62 3.53 12.46
C ILE A 626 17.15 2.12 12.73
N ARG A 627 16.30 1.12 12.45
CA ARG A 627 16.62 -0.29 12.71
C ARG A 627 16.30 -1.14 11.49
N LEU A 628 17.25 -1.99 11.11
CA LEU A 628 17.00 -3.11 10.21
C LEU A 628 16.74 -4.36 11.04
N GLN A 629 15.69 -5.08 10.72
CA GLN A 629 15.33 -6.36 11.32
C GLN A 629 15.48 -7.47 10.29
N PHE A 630 16.13 -8.57 10.69
CA PHE A 630 16.29 -9.79 9.89
C PHE A 630 15.85 -11.02 10.69
N PRO A 631 15.32 -12.07 10.05
CA PRO A 631 15.16 -13.35 10.73
C PRO A 631 16.55 -13.93 11.05
N VAL A 632 16.73 -14.53 12.22
CA VAL A 632 18.00 -15.19 12.57
C VAL A 632 18.30 -16.33 11.60
N ALA A 633 17.29 -17.11 11.24
CA ALA A 633 17.37 -18.12 10.19
C ALA A 633 16.45 -17.75 9.04
N VAL A 634 16.98 -17.75 7.81
CA VAL A 634 16.15 -17.48 6.61
C VAL A 634 15.12 -18.60 6.49
N PRO A 635 13.82 -18.26 6.55
CA PRO A 635 12.77 -19.28 6.59
C PRO A 635 12.68 -20.07 5.29
N VAL A 636 12.53 -21.38 5.41
CA VAL A 636 12.23 -22.29 4.32
C VAL A 636 10.74 -22.59 4.40
N GLY A 637 9.97 -22.18 3.41
CA GLY A 637 8.52 -22.38 3.38
C GLY A 637 7.70 -21.26 4.07
N PRO A 638 6.48 -21.58 4.51
CA PRO A 638 5.53 -20.57 4.96
C PRO A 638 5.80 -20.02 6.38
N GLU A 639 6.58 -20.71 7.20
CA GLU A 639 6.79 -20.35 8.59
C GLU A 639 7.87 -19.29 8.74
N ARG A 640 7.46 -18.03 8.90
CA ARG A 640 8.34 -16.87 9.13
C ARG A 640 8.18 -16.30 10.53
N PRO A 641 9.22 -15.68 11.11
CA PRO A 641 9.04 -14.81 12.25
C PRO A 641 8.14 -13.63 11.87
N HIS A 642 7.43 -13.08 12.84
CA HIS A 642 6.63 -11.88 12.61
C HIS A 642 7.54 -10.68 12.32
N PHE A 643 7.11 -9.80 11.42
CA PHE A 643 7.90 -8.61 11.04
C PHE A 643 8.02 -7.57 12.16
N PHE A 644 7.22 -7.68 13.20
CA PHE A 644 7.32 -6.86 14.40
C PHE A 644 7.96 -7.68 15.52
N LEU A 645 9.29 -7.53 15.66
CA LEU A 645 10.11 -8.13 16.71
C LEU A 645 10.06 -9.67 16.82
N GLY A 646 9.70 -10.37 15.73
CA GLY A 646 9.61 -11.82 15.74
C GLY A 646 8.43 -12.37 16.55
N ASN A 647 8.53 -13.62 16.95
CA ASN A 647 7.58 -14.30 17.84
C ASN A 647 8.27 -15.45 18.57
N ALA A 648 7.65 -15.98 19.62
CA ALA A 648 8.22 -17.01 20.46
C ALA A 648 8.77 -18.20 19.65
N GLY A 649 10.04 -18.53 19.84
CA GLY A 649 10.77 -19.57 19.13
C GLY A 649 11.21 -19.22 17.70
N LYS A 650 10.92 -18.00 17.23
CA LYS A 650 11.36 -17.48 15.92
C LYS A 650 11.99 -16.10 16.11
N PRO A 651 13.20 -16.02 16.64
CA PRO A 651 13.87 -14.77 16.95
C PRO A 651 14.28 -14.02 15.69
N VAL A 652 14.46 -12.70 15.86
CA VAL A 652 14.96 -11.77 14.86
C VAL A 652 16.18 -11.03 15.37
N SER A 653 17.15 -10.81 14.48
CA SER A 653 18.29 -9.96 14.71
C SER A 653 17.95 -8.53 14.29
N LEU A 654 18.38 -7.57 15.09
CA LEU A 654 18.08 -6.15 14.94
C LEU A 654 19.40 -5.37 14.84
N TRP A 655 19.55 -4.55 13.81
CA TRP A 655 20.69 -3.64 13.64
C TRP A 655 20.19 -2.22 13.88
N HIS A 656 20.40 -1.70 15.06
CA HIS A 656 19.80 -0.47 15.55
C HIS A 656 20.82 0.67 15.52
N TRP A 657 20.77 1.52 14.48
CA TRP A 657 21.53 2.75 14.40
C TRP A 657 20.90 3.84 15.27
N GLN A 658 21.72 4.61 15.96
CA GLN A 658 21.32 5.59 16.96
C GLN A 658 22.12 6.89 16.75
N ALA A 659 21.43 8.02 16.56
CA ALA A 659 22.03 9.30 16.21
C ALA A 659 22.92 9.90 17.31
N ASP A 660 22.61 9.64 18.57
CA ASP A 660 23.41 10.12 19.72
C ASP A 660 24.77 9.42 19.81
N LEU A 661 24.83 8.12 19.51
CA LEU A 661 26.10 7.38 19.49
C LEU A 661 26.97 7.85 18.31
N ASP A 662 26.35 8.10 17.14
CA ASP A 662 27.04 8.59 15.95
C ASP A 662 27.62 10.00 16.21
N ALA A 663 26.83 10.89 16.80
CA ALA A 663 27.28 12.23 17.19
C ALA A 663 28.40 12.19 18.26
N ALA A 664 28.42 11.18 19.10
CA ALA A 664 29.47 10.95 20.10
C ALA A 664 30.74 10.30 19.51
N GLY A 665 30.80 10.02 18.21
CA GLY A 665 31.94 9.36 17.56
C GLY A 665 32.14 7.89 17.94
N LYS A 666 31.09 7.25 18.47
CA LYS A 666 31.06 5.81 18.80
C LYS A 666 30.50 5.03 17.62
N ASN A 667 30.69 3.68 17.62
CA ASN A 667 29.92 2.87 16.66
C ASN A 667 28.43 3.06 16.92
N PRO A 668 27.67 3.64 15.96
CA PRO A 668 26.27 3.99 16.22
C PRO A 668 25.31 2.80 16.07
N VAL A 669 25.79 1.64 15.63
CA VAL A 669 24.92 0.48 15.44
C VAL A 669 25.06 -0.49 16.61
N VAL A 670 23.96 -0.73 17.29
CA VAL A 670 23.82 -1.71 18.36
C VAL A 670 23.05 -2.90 17.84
N LYS A 671 23.62 -4.09 17.93
CA LYS A 671 22.92 -5.33 17.58
C LYS A 671 22.13 -5.85 18.77
N GLU A 672 20.87 -6.15 18.48
CA GLU A 672 19.90 -6.62 19.46
C GLU A 672 19.23 -7.89 18.95
N LEU A 673 18.62 -8.66 19.86
CA LEU A 673 17.83 -9.85 19.57
C LEU A 673 16.43 -9.69 20.15
N ALA A 674 15.41 -10.00 19.38
CA ALA A 674 14.02 -10.02 19.83
C ALA A 674 13.37 -11.38 19.55
N ASP A 675 12.50 -11.80 20.46
CA ASP A 675 11.75 -13.07 20.40
C ASP A 675 10.27 -12.82 20.74
N GLY A 676 9.71 -11.83 20.04
CA GLY A 676 8.34 -11.32 20.20
C GLY A 676 8.27 -10.01 20.98
N PHE A 677 7.29 -9.18 20.65
CA PHE A 677 7.09 -7.85 21.26
C PHE A 677 6.67 -7.89 22.74
N GLN A 678 6.27 -9.05 23.25
CA GLN A 678 5.90 -9.24 24.66
C GLN A 678 7.12 -9.43 25.58
N LYS A 679 8.30 -9.58 25.00
CA LYS A 679 9.56 -9.73 25.72
C LYS A 679 10.46 -8.53 25.47
N PRO A 680 11.28 -8.12 26.47
CA PRO A 680 12.24 -7.06 26.23
C PRO A 680 13.24 -7.44 25.14
N VAL A 681 13.58 -6.48 24.30
CA VAL A 681 14.69 -6.61 23.35
C VAL A 681 15.99 -6.75 24.13
N ARG A 682 16.86 -7.66 23.72
CA ARG A 682 18.11 -7.99 24.43
C ARG A 682 19.30 -7.63 23.56
N LEU A 683 20.34 -7.05 24.16
CA LEU A 683 21.62 -6.83 23.50
C LEU A 683 22.23 -8.17 23.10
N GLN A 684 22.82 -8.24 21.93
CA GLN A 684 23.69 -9.37 21.55
C GLN A 684 25.03 -9.23 22.29
N THR A 685 25.78 -10.33 22.36
CA THR A 685 27.12 -10.35 23.03
C THR A 685 28.08 -9.39 22.36
N ASP A 686 29.16 -9.03 23.04
CA ASP A 686 30.20 -8.15 22.48
C ASP A 686 30.81 -8.72 21.21
N SER A 687 31.01 -10.06 21.12
CA SER A 687 31.45 -10.72 19.90
C SER A 687 30.46 -10.63 18.74
N GLY A 688 29.17 -10.53 19.06
CA GLY A 688 28.08 -10.38 18.11
C GLY A 688 27.93 -8.96 17.56
N GLN A 689 28.55 -7.94 18.19
CA GLN A 689 28.48 -6.53 17.75
C GLN A 689 29.39 -6.29 16.52
N ASP A 690 29.06 -6.89 15.37
CA ASP A 690 29.89 -6.89 14.15
C ASP A 690 29.32 -6.02 13.01
N VAL A 691 28.37 -5.13 13.30
CA VAL A 691 27.86 -4.14 12.36
C VAL A 691 28.51 -2.79 12.62
N ALA A 692 29.12 -2.21 11.61
CA ALA A 692 29.58 -0.82 11.63
C ALA A 692 28.55 0.09 10.97
N GLY A 693 28.44 1.33 11.43
CA GLY A 693 27.55 2.30 10.83
C GLY A 693 28.09 3.73 10.81
N LYS A 694 27.48 4.56 9.99
CA LYS A 694 27.71 6.01 9.89
C LYS A 694 26.45 6.68 9.38
N GLY A 695 26.04 7.79 10.02
CA GLY A 695 24.92 8.61 9.58
C GLY A 695 25.38 10.02 9.20
N VAL A 696 24.67 10.63 8.27
CA VAL A 696 24.80 12.05 7.89
C VAL A 696 23.40 12.62 7.76
N TRP A 697 23.11 13.67 8.51
CA TRP A 697 21.91 14.46 8.33
C TRP A 697 22.24 15.73 7.52
N LYS A 698 21.51 15.93 6.45
CA LYS A 698 21.68 17.08 5.57
C LYS A 698 20.35 17.45 4.93
N ASP A 699 20.04 18.74 4.93
CA ASP A 699 18.91 19.31 4.24
C ASP A 699 17.58 18.59 4.55
N GLY A 700 17.29 18.32 5.85
CA GLY A 700 16.06 17.67 6.29
C GLY A 700 15.98 16.18 5.94
N ARG A 701 17.14 15.51 5.81
CA ARG A 701 17.21 14.09 5.47
C ARG A 701 18.36 13.39 6.19
N TRP A 702 18.09 12.23 6.72
CA TRP A 702 19.12 11.29 7.16
C TRP A 702 19.52 10.36 6.02
N LYS A 703 20.81 10.06 5.99
CA LYS A 703 21.43 8.97 5.23
C LYS A 703 22.28 8.16 6.19
N VAL A 704 22.01 6.88 6.30
CA VAL A 704 22.70 5.97 7.22
C VAL A 704 23.23 4.77 6.46
N VAL A 705 24.52 4.51 6.55
CA VAL A 705 25.16 3.29 6.06
C VAL A 705 25.34 2.32 7.23
N MET A 706 24.95 1.06 7.03
CA MET A 706 25.25 -0.06 7.93
C MET A 706 25.99 -1.15 7.16
N THR A 707 27.13 -1.58 7.65
CA THR A 707 27.99 -2.58 7.00
C THR A 707 28.33 -3.72 7.93
N ARG A 708 28.23 -4.95 7.42
CA ARG A 708 28.56 -6.17 8.17
C ARG A 708 29.16 -7.24 7.25
N PRO A 709 29.98 -8.17 7.75
CA PRO A 709 30.38 -9.39 7.03
C PRO A 709 29.17 -10.19 6.54
N LEU A 710 29.24 -10.86 5.39
CA LEU A 710 28.17 -11.72 4.88
C LEU A 710 27.81 -12.84 5.87
N VAL A 711 28.80 -13.38 6.52
CA VAL A 711 28.66 -14.40 7.55
C VAL A 711 28.87 -13.75 8.91
N PRO A 712 27.87 -13.78 9.82
CA PRO A 712 28.01 -13.21 11.14
C PRO A 712 28.96 -14.02 12.01
N LYS A 713 29.56 -13.38 13.02
CA LYS A 713 30.40 -14.08 14.00
C LYS A 713 29.59 -15.10 14.79
N GLU A 714 28.34 -14.80 15.12
CA GLU A 714 27.41 -15.66 15.85
C GLU A 714 26.27 -16.08 14.90
N ARG A 715 26.43 -17.24 14.23
CA ARG A 715 25.50 -17.72 13.22
C ARG A 715 24.12 -18.13 13.76
N ASP A 716 24.03 -18.43 15.01
CA ASP A 716 22.80 -18.81 15.73
C ASP A 716 21.98 -17.60 16.18
N ARG A 717 22.53 -16.37 16.01
CA ARG A 717 21.90 -15.12 16.46
C ARG A 717 21.71 -14.07 15.38
N ASP A 718 22.20 -14.34 14.16
CA ASP A 718 22.05 -13.41 13.05
C ASP A 718 22.05 -14.13 11.70
N VAL A 719 21.47 -13.44 10.69
CA VAL A 719 21.30 -13.99 9.35
C VAL A 719 22.64 -14.09 8.61
N THR A 720 22.82 -15.15 7.86
CA THR A 720 23.90 -15.28 6.84
C THR A 720 23.35 -14.84 5.50
N PHE A 721 24.08 -13.93 4.81
CA PHE A 721 23.75 -13.46 3.48
C PHE A 721 24.37 -14.34 2.41
N GLU A 722 23.55 -15.01 1.63
CA GLU A 722 23.97 -15.90 0.54
C GLU A 722 23.48 -15.36 -0.81
N PRO A 723 24.36 -15.28 -1.84
CA PRO A 723 23.94 -14.86 -3.18
C PRO A 723 22.83 -15.73 -3.75
N GLY A 724 21.84 -15.12 -4.41
CA GLY A 724 20.69 -15.79 -5.01
C GLY A 724 19.56 -16.16 -4.04
N ARG A 725 19.74 -15.94 -2.74
CA ARG A 725 18.72 -16.21 -1.73
C ARG A 725 17.95 -14.94 -1.38
N LEU A 726 16.62 -15.05 -1.30
CA LEU A 726 15.76 -13.97 -0.82
C LEU A 726 15.77 -13.96 0.71
N ILE A 727 16.22 -12.84 1.27
CA ILE A 727 16.35 -12.65 2.71
C ILE A 727 15.34 -11.58 3.14
N PRO A 728 14.39 -11.92 4.04
CA PRO A 728 13.45 -10.94 4.56
C PRO A 728 14.16 -9.87 5.39
N PHE A 729 13.73 -8.63 5.26
CA PHE A 729 14.10 -7.54 6.18
C PHE A 729 12.91 -6.63 6.46
N ALA A 730 12.89 -6.01 7.62
CA ALA A 730 11.93 -4.98 7.98
C ALA A 730 12.66 -3.74 8.52
N VAL A 731 12.01 -2.59 8.44
CA VAL A 731 12.57 -1.30 8.86
C VAL A 731 11.72 -0.75 9.98
N HIS A 732 12.36 -0.27 11.05
CA HIS A 732 11.75 0.51 12.11
C HIS A 732 12.45 1.87 12.20
N ALA A 733 11.71 2.97 12.41
CA ALA A 733 12.26 4.31 12.48
C ALA A 733 11.65 5.10 13.63
N TRP A 734 12.44 6.02 14.20
CA TRP A 734 12.06 6.93 15.27
C TRP A 734 12.53 8.34 14.92
N ASP A 735 11.65 9.31 15.11
CA ASP A 735 11.93 10.76 15.06
C ASP A 735 11.85 11.32 16.48
N GLY A 736 12.99 11.77 16.99
CA GLY A 736 13.10 12.31 18.34
C GLY A 736 12.22 13.52 18.57
N ALA A 737 12.16 14.45 17.61
CA ALA A 737 11.31 15.64 17.69
C ALA A 737 9.81 15.32 17.66
N ASN A 738 9.42 14.16 17.12
CA ASN A 738 8.04 13.68 17.14
C ASN A 738 7.66 12.94 18.43
N GLY A 739 8.59 12.81 19.39
CA GLY A 739 8.37 12.11 20.66
C GLY A 739 8.44 10.59 20.54
N GLU A 740 9.02 10.06 19.46
CA GLU A 740 9.06 8.63 19.18
C GLU A 740 10.15 7.94 20.00
N ARG A 741 9.79 6.88 20.70
CA ARG A 741 10.69 6.08 21.56
C ARG A 741 10.11 4.68 21.82
N GLY A 742 10.97 3.70 22.06
CA GLY A 742 10.54 2.34 22.39
C GLY A 742 9.61 1.73 21.32
N LEU A 743 8.38 1.37 21.72
CA LEU A 743 7.37 0.86 20.78
C LEU A 743 6.62 1.97 20.02
N MET A 744 6.77 3.24 20.40
CA MET A 744 6.23 4.38 19.66
C MET A 744 7.13 4.66 18.46
N MET A 745 6.92 3.97 17.35
CA MET A 745 7.78 4.00 16.18
C MET A 745 6.99 3.83 14.88
N ALA A 746 7.61 4.18 13.78
CA ALA A 746 7.19 3.74 12.46
C ALA A 746 7.81 2.37 12.13
N LEU A 747 7.06 1.51 11.43
CA LEU A 747 7.54 0.18 11.04
C LEU A 747 7.02 -0.24 9.66
N SER A 748 7.79 -1.10 8.98
CA SER A 748 7.36 -1.77 7.76
C SER A 748 6.93 -3.22 8.03
N SER A 749 6.18 -3.80 7.10
CA SER A 749 6.11 -5.26 6.95
C SER A 749 7.39 -5.79 6.28
N TRP A 750 7.50 -7.14 6.11
CA TRP A 750 8.64 -7.74 5.44
C TRP A 750 8.80 -7.23 4.00
N ALA A 751 9.96 -6.66 3.68
CA ALA A 751 10.55 -6.57 2.37
C ALA A 751 11.63 -7.66 2.21
N TYR A 752 12.26 -7.75 1.05
CA TYR A 752 13.28 -8.77 0.80
C TYR A 752 14.51 -8.15 0.16
N VAL A 753 15.67 -8.64 0.51
CA VAL A 753 16.92 -8.37 -0.20
C VAL A 753 17.40 -9.65 -0.87
N VAL A 754 17.89 -9.54 -2.09
CA VAL A 754 18.58 -10.59 -2.82
C VAL A 754 19.94 -10.10 -3.29
N LEU A 755 20.97 -10.85 -2.96
CA LEU A 755 22.30 -10.58 -3.50
C LEU A 755 22.35 -11.17 -4.92
N GLU A 756 22.69 -10.35 -5.92
CA GLU A 756 22.79 -10.76 -7.31
C GLU A 756 23.87 -11.84 -7.46
N ALA A 757 23.45 -13.07 -7.70
CA ALA A 757 24.39 -14.14 -7.90
C ALA A 757 25.13 -13.97 -9.24
N PRO A 758 26.43 -14.19 -9.32
CA PRO A 758 27.15 -14.16 -10.58
C PRO A 758 26.63 -15.26 -11.52
N VAL A 759 26.54 -14.94 -12.81
CA VAL A 759 26.14 -15.92 -13.83
C VAL A 759 27.17 -17.03 -13.88
N SER A 760 26.77 -18.27 -13.63
CA SER A 760 27.71 -19.39 -13.64
C SER A 760 28.23 -19.67 -15.05
N ALA A 761 29.48 -20.12 -15.16
CA ALA A 761 30.05 -20.56 -16.42
C ALA A 761 29.19 -21.67 -17.09
N TRP A 762 28.50 -22.47 -16.29
CA TRP A 762 27.58 -23.51 -16.76
C TRP A 762 26.41 -22.95 -17.57
N ALA A 763 25.93 -21.75 -17.26
CA ALA A 763 24.86 -21.11 -18.04
C ALA A 763 25.28 -20.87 -19.48
N TYR A 764 26.53 -20.45 -19.69
CA TYR A 764 27.08 -20.26 -21.03
C TYR A 764 27.38 -21.59 -21.73
N LEU A 765 27.98 -22.57 -21.03
CA LEU A 765 28.32 -23.87 -21.57
C LEU A 765 27.09 -24.67 -21.96
N SER A 766 26.08 -24.72 -21.08
CA SER A 766 24.83 -25.43 -21.38
C SER A 766 24.08 -24.81 -22.56
N SER A 767 24.10 -23.48 -22.66
CA SER A 767 23.49 -22.77 -23.80
C SER A 767 24.21 -23.05 -25.11
N LEU A 768 25.53 -23.00 -25.09
CA LEU A 768 26.34 -23.37 -26.27
C LEU A 768 26.10 -24.83 -26.69
N LEU A 769 26.06 -25.75 -25.72
CA LEU A 769 25.77 -27.14 -25.95
C LEU A 769 24.38 -27.31 -26.60
N ALA A 770 23.37 -26.62 -26.13
CA ALA A 770 22.04 -26.65 -26.71
C ALA A 770 22.04 -26.14 -28.17
N VAL A 771 22.74 -25.05 -28.45
CA VAL A 771 22.94 -24.56 -29.84
C VAL A 771 23.58 -25.64 -30.71
N CYS A 772 24.65 -26.26 -30.26
CA CYS A 772 25.37 -27.30 -30.99
C CYS A 772 24.51 -28.54 -31.25
N VAL A 773 23.83 -29.05 -30.22
CA VAL A 773 22.99 -30.23 -30.33
C VAL A 773 21.82 -29.99 -31.30
N VAL A 774 21.08 -28.88 -31.13
CA VAL A 774 19.97 -28.57 -32.03
C VAL A 774 20.48 -28.36 -33.46
N GLY A 775 21.57 -27.63 -33.63
CA GLY A 775 22.18 -27.42 -34.98
C GLY A 775 22.65 -28.71 -35.66
N LEU A 776 23.24 -29.66 -34.90
CA LEU A 776 23.69 -30.96 -35.43
C LEU A 776 22.46 -31.82 -35.80
N VAL A 777 21.44 -31.87 -34.98
CA VAL A 777 20.18 -32.59 -35.25
C VAL A 777 19.56 -32.01 -36.52
N GLU A 778 19.45 -30.72 -36.62
CA GLU A 778 18.88 -30.03 -37.76
C GLU A 778 19.70 -30.27 -39.06
N ALA A 779 21.00 -30.18 -38.99
CA ALA A 779 21.89 -30.49 -40.09
C ALA A 779 21.76 -31.95 -40.54
N TRP A 780 21.63 -32.89 -39.60
CA TRP A 780 21.40 -34.30 -39.90
C TRP A 780 20.04 -34.52 -40.59
N VAL A 781 18.94 -33.90 -40.04
CA VAL A 781 17.60 -33.98 -40.66
C VAL A 781 17.62 -33.41 -42.08
N VAL A 782 18.20 -32.23 -42.27
CA VAL A 782 18.33 -31.60 -43.61
C VAL A 782 19.11 -32.48 -44.59
N ARG A 783 20.21 -33.09 -44.15
CA ARG A 783 20.98 -34.03 -44.99
C ARG A 783 20.19 -35.26 -45.35
N ARG A 784 19.45 -35.86 -44.42
CA ARG A 784 18.64 -37.05 -44.63
C ARG A 784 17.46 -36.77 -45.60
N VAL A 785 16.76 -35.64 -45.40
CA VAL A 785 15.64 -35.23 -46.29
C VAL A 785 16.11 -34.87 -47.69
N ARG A 786 17.37 -34.42 -47.88
CA ARG A 786 17.93 -34.17 -49.22
C ARG A 786 18.36 -35.44 -49.95
N ARG A 787 18.67 -36.51 -49.22
CA ARG A 787 19.08 -37.79 -49.79
C ARG A 787 17.89 -38.71 -50.14
N ALA A 788 16.76 -38.50 -49.44
CA ALA A 788 15.49 -39.12 -49.73
C ALA A 788 14.67 -38.31 -50.77
#